data_2301dd744fcd89b47eceb2f37838b2e6
#
_entry.id   2301dd744fcd89b47eceb2f37838b2e6
#
_cell.length_a   1.000
_cell.length_b   1.000
_cell.length_c   1.000
_cell.angle_alpha   90.00
_cell.angle_beta   90.00
_cell.angle_gamma   90.00
#
_symmetry.space_group_name_H-M   'P 1'
#
loop_
_entity.id
_entity.type
_entity.pdbx_description
1 polymer ?
#
loop_
_entity_poly.entity_id
_entity_poly.type
_entity_poly.pdbx_seq_one_letter_code
_entity_poly.pdbx_strand_id
1 'polypeptide(L)'
;MIRFADCELDLDRFVLRRGGEEIRIEPQVFDVLAYLVARRGAVVRKEELLDAIWGDRFVSESALTTRIKAARQAVGDDGMQQSIIRTAHGKGYEFVAIVEGDKIQTVAALSPAVTLVSIGVGVQPLIGREILLEQLAEMIGNHRLVTLVGPGGVGKTSLGMELARTVGGEFEDGVHIVELVGVVDEDATAAALATAIDVNLRKSSSIDDAIVELLRPRHSLLVLDNCEHLIDPVAELVARILREAPTISILATSREPLAVAGERIWTVDPLPTGSTEIFGRQVELEELARIPAVVLFVARAKAANASFVLDEATAPLVVEICRRLDGIPLAIELAAARARSIGVVEVAHRLDQRFGVLKAMRRGSDPRHRTMHDAISWSYDMLEPDERSLFLALSMFAGSFDLHASEAMAPRGDTLDLLTRLTERSMLAVRAQADGSTRYELLETLREYGRTRLSDSRAADLFAAHARHFAAEAGVVETELHGPGEGAASAWADASLADLRAAQRFALELGSFDVTFGLIGSMREFAMRAMRYEVFAWADTACHTLGELDHPLAPMLTGMRAYGAWVRGEFDLAIQLAEETRRLERQLSIFPSGLAERTLANVLYIVDDSKTAHAEALRQIELAEESGNLSRLIHACYFAAVGHSSHGDYDEAKALVERAHELAKRTASPTDLASVEVARGFASRTEDEALEAFTVSGRIARAAGNRWMHAFAVTEASGLLVSRGELGVGCAGLAEMVGVWYRAGDWSQQWHTLSRCVIALDRIGQVDLAIELLGAIETHAMLGVAPMSSTLHDLAFATRNQLIDSMDGERAGELLAAGATCPVEDIVLRTQRALIDAT
;
A
#
# COMPACT_ATOMS: atom_id res chain seq x y z
N MET A 1 13.75 33.40 1.07
CA MET A 1 15.19 33.22 1.40
C MET A 1 15.36 31.85 2.01
N ILE A 2 16.25 31.02 1.49
CA ILE A 2 16.45 29.59 1.89
C ILE A 2 17.89 29.50 2.43
N ARG A 3 18.05 28.90 3.65
CA ARG A 3 19.37 28.75 4.29
C ARG A 3 19.73 27.28 4.41
N PHE A 4 20.95 26.90 4.06
CA PHE A 4 21.50 25.55 4.17
C PHE A 4 23.03 25.58 4.31
N ALA A 5 23.58 24.75 5.14
CA ALA A 5 25.00 24.80 5.51
C ALA A 5 25.44 26.24 5.90
N ASP A 6 26.43 26.79 5.24
CA ASP A 6 26.89 28.20 5.38
C ASP A 6 26.32 29.09 4.26
N CYS A 7 25.28 28.64 3.53
CA CYS A 7 24.73 29.35 2.36
C CYS A 7 23.34 29.92 2.62
N GLU A 8 23.04 31.07 1.99
CA GLU A 8 21.72 31.71 1.90
C GLU A 8 21.35 31.90 0.43
N LEU A 9 20.23 31.31 -0.01
CA LEU A 9 19.68 31.41 -1.37
C LEU A 9 18.41 32.25 -1.36
N ASP A 10 18.46 33.43 -2.00
CA ASP A 10 17.32 34.33 -2.17
C ASP A 10 16.75 34.15 -3.59
N LEU A 11 15.62 33.44 -3.69
CA LEU A 11 14.98 33.16 -4.98
C LEU A 11 14.34 34.39 -5.63
N ASP A 12 13.89 35.37 -4.83
CA ASP A 12 13.22 36.58 -5.32
C ASP A 12 14.23 37.60 -5.87
N ARG A 13 15.43 37.60 -5.28
CA ARG A 13 16.52 38.55 -5.66
C ARG A 13 17.57 37.91 -6.54
N PHE A 14 17.50 36.60 -6.80
CA PHE A 14 18.50 35.83 -7.55
C PHE A 14 19.93 35.97 -6.97
N VAL A 15 20.04 35.89 -5.64
CA VAL A 15 21.30 36.05 -4.90
C VAL A 15 21.64 34.81 -4.11
N LEU A 16 22.89 34.33 -4.24
CA LEU A 16 23.47 33.33 -3.35
C LEU A 16 24.49 34.02 -2.45
N ARG A 17 24.42 33.81 -1.12
CA ARG A 17 25.45 34.22 -0.16
C ARG A 17 26.03 32.98 0.51
N ARG A 18 27.29 33.05 0.84
CA ARG A 18 28.00 32.02 1.58
C ARG A 18 28.88 32.67 2.66
N GLY A 19 28.71 32.24 3.93
CA GLY A 19 29.41 32.89 5.05
C GLY A 19 29.08 34.38 5.20
N GLY A 20 27.92 34.82 4.70
CA GLY A 20 27.46 36.21 4.69
C GLY A 20 27.96 37.06 3.48
N GLU A 21 28.86 36.51 2.65
CA GLU A 21 29.36 37.18 1.44
C GLU A 21 28.59 36.77 0.20
N GLU A 22 28.30 37.71 -0.72
CA GLU A 22 27.60 37.46 -1.96
C GLU A 22 28.50 36.73 -2.98
N ILE A 23 28.06 35.56 -3.43
CA ILE A 23 28.76 34.73 -4.41
C ILE A 23 28.18 34.99 -5.80
N ARG A 24 29.03 35.52 -6.69
CA ARG A 24 28.63 35.69 -8.10
C ARG A 24 28.58 34.36 -8.82
N ILE A 25 27.38 33.98 -9.30
CA ILE A 25 27.16 32.77 -10.08
C ILE A 25 26.45 33.12 -11.39
N GLU A 26 26.65 32.28 -12.39
CA GLU A 26 25.96 32.44 -13.66
C GLU A 26 24.46 32.13 -13.49
N PRO A 27 23.53 32.80 -14.22
CA PRO A 27 22.10 32.60 -14.08
C PRO A 27 21.67 31.11 -14.16
N GLN A 28 22.19 30.37 -15.13
CA GLN A 28 21.89 28.94 -15.29
C GLN A 28 22.39 28.07 -14.12
N VAL A 29 23.47 28.49 -13.45
CA VAL A 29 23.96 27.79 -12.24
C VAL A 29 23.03 28.06 -11.07
N PHE A 30 22.52 29.31 -10.98
CA PHE A 30 21.50 29.68 -10.01
C PHE A 30 20.23 28.89 -10.23
N ASP A 31 19.74 28.80 -11.47
CA ASP A 31 18.50 28.08 -11.84
C ASP A 31 18.63 26.60 -11.50
N VAL A 32 19.75 25.94 -11.81
CA VAL A 32 20.05 24.57 -11.43
C VAL A 32 20.00 24.37 -9.92
N LEU A 33 20.64 25.27 -9.17
CA LEU A 33 20.68 25.22 -7.71
C LEU A 33 19.27 25.43 -7.12
N ALA A 34 18.54 26.43 -7.59
CA ALA A 34 17.17 26.73 -7.17
C ALA A 34 16.22 25.56 -7.44
N TYR A 35 16.35 24.93 -8.62
CA TYR A 35 15.54 23.78 -8.99
C TYR A 35 15.84 22.56 -8.10
N LEU A 36 17.11 22.28 -7.86
CA LEU A 36 17.52 21.18 -6.96
C LEU A 36 17.07 21.42 -5.51
N VAL A 37 17.19 22.65 -5.01
CA VAL A 37 16.71 23.03 -3.67
C VAL A 37 15.18 22.91 -3.57
N ALA A 38 14.44 23.31 -4.61
CA ALA A 38 12.98 23.14 -4.66
C ALA A 38 12.55 21.67 -4.69
N ARG A 39 13.38 20.79 -5.26
CA ARG A 39 13.16 19.33 -5.35
C ARG A 39 14.01 18.53 -4.34
N ARG A 40 14.47 19.18 -3.24
CA ARG A 40 15.28 18.54 -2.20
C ARG A 40 14.64 17.25 -1.66
N GLY A 41 15.48 16.26 -1.39
CA GLY A 41 15.03 14.94 -0.95
C GLY A 41 14.55 14.00 -2.07
N ALA A 42 14.63 14.44 -3.34
CA ALA A 42 14.35 13.62 -4.51
C ALA A 42 15.51 13.66 -5.51
N VAL A 43 15.75 12.54 -6.18
CA VAL A 43 16.70 12.49 -7.30
C VAL A 43 16.04 13.11 -8.53
N VAL A 44 16.56 14.25 -9.00
CA VAL A 44 16.13 14.93 -10.22
C VAL A 44 16.87 14.33 -11.41
N ARG A 45 16.14 13.81 -12.39
CA ARG A 45 16.74 13.19 -13.58
C ARG A 45 17.46 14.21 -14.44
N LYS A 46 18.48 13.76 -15.18
CA LYS A 46 19.26 14.66 -16.06
C LYS A 46 18.39 15.30 -17.14
N GLU A 47 17.50 14.53 -17.74
CA GLU A 47 16.55 15.01 -18.74
C GLU A 47 15.62 16.06 -18.14
N GLU A 48 15.08 15.83 -16.96
CA GLU A 48 14.23 16.77 -16.23
C GLU A 48 14.94 18.10 -15.94
N LEU A 49 16.23 18.06 -15.55
CA LEU A 49 17.04 19.28 -15.36
C LEU A 49 17.31 20.01 -16.68
N LEU A 50 17.56 19.27 -17.75
CA LEU A 50 17.77 19.85 -19.08
C LEU A 50 16.50 20.56 -19.56
N ASP A 51 15.35 19.90 -19.48
CA ASP A 51 14.06 20.47 -19.88
C ASP A 51 13.66 21.68 -19.02
N ALA A 52 13.83 21.58 -17.71
CA ALA A 52 13.43 22.64 -16.77
C ALA A 52 14.27 23.92 -16.92
N ILE A 53 15.57 23.80 -17.24
CA ILE A 53 16.50 24.94 -17.26
C ILE A 53 16.71 25.49 -18.67
N TRP A 54 16.67 24.64 -19.70
CA TRP A 54 16.95 25.03 -21.09
C TRP A 54 15.75 24.93 -22.05
N GLY A 55 14.66 24.24 -21.65
CA GLY A 55 13.48 24.05 -22.48
C GLY A 55 13.82 23.38 -23.82
N ASP A 56 13.26 23.88 -24.90
CA ASP A 56 13.46 23.34 -26.28
C ASP A 56 14.86 23.55 -26.86
N ARG A 57 15.82 24.07 -26.11
CA ARG A 57 17.19 24.27 -26.58
C ARG A 57 17.99 22.97 -26.46
N PHE A 58 18.54 22.51 -27.55
CA PHE A 58 19.44 21.33 -27.57
C PHE A 58 20.70 21.63 -26.77
N VAL A 59 20.83 21.06 -25.57
CA VAL A 59 21.99 21.18 -24.67
C VAL A 59 22.54 19.80 -24.37
N SER A 60 23.87 19.63 -24.46
CA SER A 60 24.49 18.34 -24.18
C SER A 60 24.56 18.03 -22.66
N GLU A 61 24.56 16.75 -22.28
CA GLU A 61 24.77 16.34 -20.88
C GLU A 61 26.08 16.88 -20.26
N SER A 62 27.07 17.13 -21.06
CA SER A 62 28.36 17.75 -20.63
C SER A 62 28.16 19.16 -20.14
N ALA A 63 27.24 19.93 -20.70
CA ALA A 63 26.90 21.27 -20.26
C ALA A 63 26.22 21.24 -18.89
N LEU A 64 25.26 20.33 -18.66
CA LEU A 64 24.62 20.09 -17.36
C LEU A 64 25.68 19.72 -16.30
N THR A 65 26.57 18.77 -16.61
CA THR A 65 27.66 18.36 -15.71
C THR A 65 28.56 19.54 -15.31
N THR A 66 28.82 20.43 -16.26
CA THR A 66 29.62 21.65 -16.00
C THR A 66 28.87 22.62 -15.07
N ARG A 67 27.54 22.78 -15.23
CA ARG A 67 26.72 23.63 -14.35
C ARG A 67 26.59 23.05 -12.94
N ILE A 68 26.44 21.75 -12.81
CA ILE A 68 26.46 21.06 -11.51
C ILE A 68 27.80 21.23 -10.81
N LYS A 69 28.90 21.09 -11.53
CA LYS A 69 30.24 21.36 -10.96
C LYS A 69 30.37 22.82 -10.46
N ALA A 70 29.89 23.77 -11.23
CA ALA A 70 29.88 25.19 -10.84
C ALA A 70 28.94 25.46 -9.65
N ALA A 71 27.77 24.81 -9.60
CA ALA A 71 26.84 24.88 -8.47
C ALA A 71 27.48 24.35 -7.18
N ARG A 72 28.13 23.18 -7.23
CA ARG A 72 28.88 22.64 -6.09
C ARG A 72 29.95 23.61 -5.61
N GLN A 73 30.75 24.13 -6.50
CA GLN A 73 31.82 25.10 -6.16
C GLN A 73 31.23 26.34 -5.51
N ALA A 74 30.11 26.86 -5.98
CA ALA A 74 29.45 28.04 -5.43
C ALA A 74 28.95 27.83 -4.00
N VAL A 75 28.42 26.66 -3.70
CA VAL A 75 27.92 26.30 -2.35
C VAL A 75 28.99 25.66 -1.45
N GLY A 76 30.23 25.53 -1.93
CA GLY A 76 31.34 24.98 -1.16
C GLY A 76 31.32 23.47 -1.02
N ASP A 77 30.63 22.82 -1.89
CA ASP A 77 30.61 21.35 -2.00
C ASP A 77 31.66 20.87 -3.00
N ASP A 78 32.23 19.71 -2.78
CA ASP A 78 33.12 19.09 -3.74
C ASP A 78 32.55 17.77 -4.31
N GLY A 79 33.10 17.34 -5.47
CA GLY A 79 32.66 16.12 -6.14
C GLY A 79 32.98 14.85 -5.38
N MET A 80 33.76 14.90 -4.33
CA MET A 80 34.18 13.76 -3.50
C MET A 80 33.27 13.60 -2.27
N GLN A 81 33.00 14.70 -1.56
CA GLN A 81 32.17 14.68 -0.34
C GLN A 81 30.70 14.68 -0.66
N GLN A 82 30.26 15.41 -1.70
CA GLN A 82 28.88 15.50 -2.17
C GLN A 82 27.88 15.76 -1.02
N SER A 83 28.26 16.64 -0.11
CA SER A 83 27.52 16.96 1.12
C SER A 83 26.29 17.84 0.90
N ILE A 84 26.23 18.56 -0.25
CA ILE A 84 25.13 19.45 -0.61
C ILE A 84 24.41 18.95 -1.87
N ILE A 85 25.16 18.59 -2.93
CA ILE A 85 24.60 18.08 -4.17
C ILE A 85 25.21 16.69 -4.43
N ARG A 86 24.41 15.64 -4.29
CA ARG A 86 24.82 14.26 -4.53
C ARG A 86 24.60 13.85 -5.98
N THR A 87 25.50 13.05 -6.55
CA THR A 87 25.31 12.41 -7.86
C THR A 87 24.67 11.04 -7.65
N ALA A 88 23.48 10.84 -8.18
CA ALA A 88 22.88 9.51 -8.34
C ALA A 88 23.36 8.93 -9.67
N HIS A 89 24.39 8.06 -9.61
CA HIS A 89 25.04 7.51 -10.82
C HIS A 89 24.03 6.89 -11.80
N GLY A 90 24.09 7.31 -13.06
CA GLY A 90 23.19 6.87 -14.13
C GLY A 90 21.76 7.45 -14.07
N LYS A 91 21.38 8.16 -12.99
CA LYS A 91 20.01 8.68 -12.81
C LYS A 91 19.91 10.20 -12.84
N GLY A 92 20.77 10.93 -12.10
CA GLY A 92 20.66 12.39 -12.02
C GLY A 92 21.39 12.98 -10.82
N TYR A 93 20.82 14.03 -10.22
CA TYR A 93 21.40 14.77 -9.10
C TYR A 93 20.36 15.00 -8.01
N GLU A 94 20.80 15.09 -6.75
CA GLU A 94 19.95 15.28 -5.59
C GLU A 94 20.53 16.35 -4.67
N PHE A 95 19.68 17.21 -4.12
CA PHE A 95 20.06 18.15 -3.08
C PHE A 95 19.87 17.48 -1.72
N VAL A 96 20.98 17.31 -0.97
CA VAL A 96 21.00 16.53 0.29
C VAL A 96 21.26 17.38 1.53
N ALA A 97 21.63 18.66 1.38
CA ALA A 97 21.86 19.53 2.54
C ALA A 97 20.55 19.87 3.26
N ILE A 98 20.64 19.99 4.58
CA ILE A 98 19.50 20.41 5.43
C ILE A 98 19.29 21.92 5.25
N VAL A 99 18.05 22.32 4.98
CA VAL A 99 17.66 23.73 4.87
C VAL A 99 17.21 24.25 6.24
N GLU A 100 17.72 25.41 6.67
CA GLU A 100 17.26 26.07 7.91
C GLU A 100 15.77 26.43 7.79
N GLY A 101 14.96 25.95 8.74
CA GLY A 101 13.49 26.02 8.68
C GLY A 101 12.86 24.66 8.34
N ASP A 102 13.58 23.73 7.72
CA ASP A 102 13.12 22.36 7.51
C ASP A 102 13.03 21.54 8.82
N LYS A 103 13.61 22.03 9.93
CA LYS A 103 13.39 21.39 11.25
C LYS A 103 11.91 21.32 11.63
N ILE A 104 11.09 22.26 11.16
CA ILE A 104 9.63 22.25 11.33
C ILE A 104 8.95 21.42 10.22
N GLN A 105 9.49 21.41 9.00
CA GLN A 105 8.98 20.60 7.90
C GLN A 105 9.42 19.13 7.97
N THR A 106 10.41 18.76 8.79
CA THR A 106 10.92 17.38 8.85
C THR A 106 9.93 16.42 9.49
N VAL A 107 9.13 16.86 10.47
CA VAL A 107 8.02 16.04 10.98
C VAL A 107 6.76 16.22 10.11
N ALA A 108 6.51 17.43 9.57
CA ALA A 108 5.42 17.64 8.59
C ALA A 108 5.70 17.02 7.21
N ALA A 109 6.97 16.86 6.81
CA ALA A 109 7.36 16.09 5.62
C ALA A 109 7.42 14.57 5.88
N LEU A 110 7.30 14.17 7.15
CA LEU A 110 7.05 12.80 7.57
C LEU A 110 5.54 12.50 7.59
N SER A 111 4.66 13.51 7.54
CA SER A 111 3.23 13.27 7.32
C SER A 111 3.03 12.60 5.97
N PRO A 112 2.40 11.44 5.88
CA PRO A 112 1.91 10.98 4.61
C PRO A 112 0.95 12.06 4.14
N ALA A 113 1.24 12.71 3.02
CA ALA A 113 0.16 13.25 2.21
C ALA A 113 -0.90 12.15 2.19
N VAL A 114 -2.13 12.48 2.61
CA VAL A 114 -3.30 11.59 2.52
C VAL A 114 -3.06 10.70 1.33
N THR A 115 -2.91 9.41 1.57
CA THR A 115 -2.69 8.47 0.48
C THR A 115 -4.00 8.45 -0.28
N LEU A 116 -4.17 9.39 -1.19
CA LEU A 116 -4.84 9.10 -2.44
C LEU A 116 -4.10 7.85 -2.90
N VAL A 117 -4.70 6.68 -2.69
CA VAL A 117 -4.28 5.48 -3.40
C VAL A 117 -4.08 5.98 -4.81
N SER A 118 -2.85 5.91 -5.30
CA SER A 118 -2.52 6.46 -6.62
C SER A 118 -3.44 5.75 -7.57
N ILE A 119 -4.57 6.40 -7.90
CA ILE A 119 -5.44 5.96 -8.98
C ILE A 119 -4.51 6.05 -10.17
N GLY A 120 -4.04 4.88 -10.63
CA GLY A 120 -2.87 4.73 -11.48
C GLY A 120 -2.88 5.75 -12.60
N VAL A 121 -1.76 6.44 -12.78
CA VAL A 121 -1.50 7.30 -13.95
C VAL A 121 -1.69 6.40 -15.17
N GLY A 122 -2.86 6.49 -15.83
CA GLY A 122 -3.17 5.64 -16.98
C GLY A 122 -4.66 5.40 -17.23
N VAL A 123 -5.57 5.99 -16.47
CA VAL A 123 -7.00 5.93 -16.80
C VAL A 123 -7.20 6.71 -18.11
N GLN A 124 -7.49 5.99 -19.19
CA GLN A 124 -7.85 6.64 -20.46
C GLN A 124 -9.17 7.40 -20.25
N PRO A 125 -9.31 8.61 -20.80
CA PRO A 125 -10.50 9.42 -20.63
C PRO A 125 -11.76 8.63 -21.02
N LEU A 126 -12.76 8.65 -20.16
CA LEU A 126 -14.05 8.01 -20.41
C LEU A 126 -14.76 8.72 -21.56
N ILE A 127 -15.05 7.96 -22.61
CA ILE A 127 -15.69 8.50 -23.82
C ILE A 127 -17.20 8.48 -23.64
N GLY A 128 -17.84 9.66 -23.80
CA GLY A 128 -19.31 9.84 -23.81
C GLY A 128 -19.97 9.59 -22.47
N ARG A 129 -19.25 9.86 -21.37
CA ARG A 129 -19.73 9.68 -19.98
C ARG A 129 -19.65 10.96 -19.15
N GLU A 130 -19.35 12.11 -19.75
CA GLU A 130 -19.11 13.38 -19.08
C GLU A 130 -20.33 13.83 -18.26
N ILE A 131 -21.51 13.87 -18.89
CA ILE A 131 -22.78 14.26 -18.21
C ILE A 131 -23.13 13.25 -17.10
N LEU A 132 -22.87 11.99 -17.33
CA LEU A 132 -23.12 10.93 -16.34
C LEU A 132 -22.24 11.09 -15.10
N LEU A 133 -20.97 11.46 -15.25
CA LEU A 133 -20.06 11.73 -14.15
C LEU A 133 -20.54 12.90 -13.29
N GLU A 134 -21.02 14.00 -13.90
CA GLU A 134 -21.57 15.15 -13.17
C GLU A 134 -22.81 14.75 -12.35
N GLN A 135 -23.73 13.98 -12.93
CA GLN A 135 -24.93 13.50 -12.24
C GLN A 135 -24.61 12.55 -11.08
N LEU A 136 -23.63 11.68 -11.26
CA LEU A 136 -23.19 10.74 -10.22
C LEU A 136 -22.44 11.45 -9.10
N ALA A 137 -21.67 12.49 -9.40
CA ALA A 137 -20.99 13.31 -8.39
C ALA A 137 -22.02 14.00 -7.49
N GLU A 138 -23.06 14.60 -8.06
CA GLU A 138 -24.18 15.18 -7.30
C GLU A 138 -24.92 14.12 -6.45
N MET A 139 -25.08 12.91 -6.99
CA MET A 139 -25.75 11.82 -6.28
C MET A 139 -24.96 11.35 -5.06
N ILE A 140 -23.61 11.21 -5.15
CA ILE A 140 -22.74 10.84 -4.02
C ILE A 140 -22.77 11.93 -2.94
N GLY A 141 -22.81 13.22 -3.31
CA GLY A 141 -22.94 14.32 -2.36
C GLY A 141 -24.26 14.30 -1.56
N ASN A 142 -25.32 13.70 -2.13
CA ASN A 142 -26.67 13.67 -1.53
C ASN A 142 -27.04 12.32 -0.90
N HIS A 143 -26.32 11.25 -1.20
CA HIS A 143 -26.68 9.88 -0.75
C HIS A 143 -25.44 9.09 -0.31
N ARG A 144 -25.58 8.41 0.82
CA ARG A 144 -24.48 7.66 1.45
C ARG A 144 -24.19 6.31 0.81
N LEU A 145 -25.08 5.74 0.04
CA LEU A 145 -24.88 4.50 -0.71
C LEU A 145 -25.39 4.66 -2.14
N VAL A 146 -24.47 4.60 -3.08
CA VAL A 146 -24.75 4.60 -4.52
C VAL A 146 -24.20 3.31 -5.12
N THR A 147 -25.05 2.54 -5.81
CA THR A 147 -24.65 1.31 -6.48
C THR A 147 -24.78 1.46 -7.99
N LEU A 148 -23.65 1.34 -8.70
CA LEU A 148 -23.61 1.29 -10.16
C LEU A 148 -23.93 -0.13 -10.63
N VAL A 149 -25.12 -0.30 -11.20
CA VAL A 149 -25.60 -1.61 -11.65
C VAL A 149 -25.57 -1.70 -13.19
N GLY A 150 -25.17 -2.83 -13.72
CA GLY A 150 -25.18 -3.07 -15.17
C GLY A 150 -24.42 -4.32 -15.59
N PRO A 151 -24.53 -4.70 -16.87
CA PRO A 151 -23.89 -5.92 -17.38
C PRO A 151 -22.37 -5.84 -17.29
N GLY A 152 -21.70 -7.00 -17.33
CA GLY A 152 -20.25 -7.08 -17.43
C GLY A 152 -19.74 -6.30 -18.66
N GLY A 153 -18.60 -5.65 -18.56
CA GLY A 153 -17.99 -4.90 -19.66
C GLY A 153 -18.66 -3.59 -20.06
N VAL A 154 -19.69 -3.11 -19.33
CA VAL A 154 -20.37 -1.82 -19.62
C VAL A 154 -19.57 -0.61 -19.13
N GLY A 155 -18.51 -0.85 -18.32
CA GLY A 155 -17.61 0.20 -17.83
C GLY A 155 -17.93 0.69 -16.41
N LYS A 156 -18.60 -0.10 -15.55
CA LYS A 156 -18.91 0.26 -14.15
C LYS A 156 -17.66 0.61 -13.34
N THR A 157 -16.67 -0.26 -13.34
CA THR A 157 -15.37 -0.05 -12.66
C THR A 157 -14.69 1.22 -13.13
N SER A 158 -14.55 1.42 -14.45
CA SER A 158 -13.91 2.62 -15.00
C SER A 158 -14.65 3.89 -14.61
N LEU A 159 -16.01 3.85 -14.62
CA LEU A 159 -16.86 4.97 -14.19
C LEU A 159 -16.72 5.25 -12.69
N GLY A 160 -16.73 4.20 -11.87
CA GLY A 160 -16.55 4.31 -10.41
C GLY A 160 -15.20 4.90 -10.02
N MET A 161 -14.12 4.47 -10.69
CA MET A 161 -12.77 4.98 -10.45
C MET A 161 -12.63 6.46 -10.86
N GLU A 162 -13.18 6.85 -12.03
CA GLU A 162 -13.13 8.25 -12.47
C GLU A 162 -14.00 9.16 -11.57
N LEU A 163 -15.16 8.66 -11.13
CA LEU A 163 -16.00 9.35 -10.17
C LEU A 163 -15.28 9.55 -8.83
N ALA A 164 -14.65 8.50 -8.30
CA ALA A 164 -13.86 8.56 -7.08
C ALA A 164 -12.72 9.60 -7.18
N ARG A 165 -12.05 9.67 -8.32
CA ARG A 165 -11.04 10.70 -8.60
C ARG A 165 -11.64 12.12 -8.62
N THR A 166 -12.83 12.28 -9.18
CA THR A 166 -13.49 13.57 -9.33
C THR A 166 -13.96 14.14 -7.99
N VAL A 167 -14.59 13.30 -7.14
CA VAL A 167 -15.17 13.73 -5.86
C VAL A 167 -14.22 13.54 -4.67
N GLY A 168 -13.06 12.92 -4.87
CA GLY A 168 -12.15 12.54 -3.78
C GLY A 168 -11.69 13.70 -2.91
N GLY A 169 -11.60 14.92 -3.45
CA GLY A 169 -11.25 16.12 -2.68
C GLY A 169 -12.33 16.59 -1.71
N GLU A 170 -13.55 16.06 -1.76
CA GLU A 170 -14.64 16.39 -0.85
C GLU A 170 -14.63 15.57 0.44
N PHE A 171 -13.82 14.50 0.50
CA PHE A 171 -13.70 13.59 1.62
C PHE A 171 -12.41 13.85 2.39
N GLU A 172 -12.50 14.39 3.59
CA GLU A 172 -11.36 14.79 4.43
C GLU A 172 -10.40 13.62 4.74
N ASP A 173 -10.94 12.42 4.97
CA ASP A 173 -10.18 11.20 5.23
C ASP A 173 -9.96 10.35 3.96
N GLY A 174 -10.21 10.92 2.79
CA GLY A 174 -9.86 10.38 1.48
C GLY A 174 -10.79 9.31 0.92
N VAL A 175 -10.30 8.63 -0.12
CA VAL A 175 -11.01 7.58 -0.85
C VAL A 175 -10.29 6.25 -0.67
N HIS A 176 -11.04 5.20 -0.31
CA HIS A 176 -10.53 3.83 -0.17
C HIS A 176 -11.15 2.94 -1.23
N ILE A 177 -10.32 2.31 -2.03
CA ILE A 177 -10.74 1.40 -3.11
C ILE A 177 -10.55 -0.04 -2.65
N VAL A 178 -11.61 -0.82 -2.75
CA VAL A 178 -11.66 -2.23 -2.39
C VAL A 178 -12.01 -3.03 -3.65
N GLU A 179 -11.01 -3.66 -4.24
CA GLU A 179 -11.22 -4.57 -5.35
C GLU A 179 -11.60 -5.96 -4.78
N LEU A 180 -12.85 -6.36 -4.93
CA LEU A 180 -13.36 -7.65 -4.44
C LEU A 180 -13.08 -8.81 -5.40
N VAL A 181 -12.43 -8.52 -6.51
CA VAL A 181 -11.98 -9.52 -7.47
C VAL A 181 -11.08 -10.55 -6.80
N GLY A 182 -11.40 -11.85 -6.96
CA GLY A 182 -10.61 -12.94 -6.35
C GLY A 182 -10.92 -13.24 -4.88
N VAL A 183 -11.78 -12.46 -4.23
CA VAL A 183 -12.35 -12.77 -2.91
C VAL A 183 -13.42 -13.84 -3.09
N VAL A 184 -13.43 -14.89 -2.25
CA VAL A 184 -14.24 -16.10 -2.54
C VAL A 184 -15.24 -16.41 -1.44
N ASP A 185 -15.04 -15.89 -0.22
CA ASP A 185 -15.90 -16.17 0.93
C ASP A 185 -16.16 -14.91 1.79
N GLU A 186 -17.02 -15.05 2.76
CA GLU A 186 -17.49 -14.00 3.67
C GLU A 186 -16.35 -13.42 4.50
N ASP A 187 -15.52 -14.27 5.11
CA ASP A 187 -14.38 -13.84 5.93
C ASP A 187 -13.34 -13.08 5.11
N ALA A 188 -13.14 -13.51 3.86
CA ALA A 188 -12.24 -12.84 2.93
C ALA A 188 -12.76 -11.46 2.45
N THR A 189 -14.08 -11.25 2.44
CA THR A 189 -14.70 -9.94 2.11
C THR A 189 -14.32 -8.88 3.15
N ALA A 190 -14.54 -9.19 4.42
CA ALA A 190 -14.16 -8.30 5.52
C ALA A 190 -12.64 -8.08 5.55
N ALA A 191 -11.84 -9.12 5.30
CA ALA A 191 -10.38 -9.00 5.23
C ALA A 191 -9.90 -8.11 4.06
N ALA A 192 -10.55 -8.18 2.90
CA ALA A 192 -10.24 -7.32 1.76
C ALA A 192 -10.53 -5.84 2.09
N LEU A 193 -11.70 -5.55 2.67
CA LEU A 193 -12.03 -4.21 3.13
C LEU A 193 -11.06 -3.72 4.22
N ALA A 194 -10.80 -4.55 5.23
CA ALA A 194 -9.85 -4.24 6.30
C ALA A 194 -8.47 -3.87 5.73
N THR A 195 -8.00 -4.62 4.74
CA THR A 195 -6.74 -4.33 4.06
C THR A 195 -6.76 -2.98 3.32
N ALA A 196 -7.85 -2.67 2.61
CA ALA A 196 -7.96 -1.45 1.83
C ALA A 196 -8.01 -0.19 2.71
N ILE A 197 -8.52 -0.30 3.94
CA ILE A 197 -8.56 0.79 4.92
C ILE A 197 -7.45 0.68 5.97
N ASP A 198 -6.47 -0.22 5.76
CA ASP A 198 -5.33 -0.49 6.65
C ASP A 198 -5.76 -0.95 8.07
N VAL A 199 -6.75 -1.86 8.19
CA VAL A 199 -7.22 -2.45 9.45
C VAL A 199 -6.77 -3.88 9.60
N ASN A 200 -6.33 -4.26 10.80
CA ASN A 200 -6.00 -5.63 11.18
C ASN A 200 -6.81 -6.09 12.43
N LEU A 201 -6.96 -7.41 12.58
CA LEU A 201 -7.80 -8.08 13.59
C LEU A 201 -7.42 -7.77 15.04
N ARG A 202 -8.44 -7.65 15.90
CA ARG A 202 -8.34 -7.49 17.37
C ARG A 202 -8.75 -8.76 18.11
N LYS A 203 -8.33 -8.85 19.36
CA LYS A 203 -8.54 -9.99 20.28
C LYS A 203 -10.01 -10.28 20.63
N SER A 204 -10.89 -9.27 20.65
CA SER A 204 -12.25 -9.37 21.19
C SER A 204 -13.37 -9.07 20.21
N SER A 205 -13.05 -8.60 19.00
CA SER A 205 -14.04 -8.20 18.00
C SER A 205 -13.88 -8.97 16.71
N SER A 206 -14.98 -9.18 16.02
CA SER A 206 -14.91 -9.66 14.64
C SER A 206 -14.18 -8.62 13.75
N ILE A 207 -13.68 -9.05 12.60
CA ILE A 207 -13.09 -8.16 11.59
C ILE A 207 -14.05 -7.00 11.26
N ASP A 208 -15.34 -7.29 11.20
CA ASP A 208 -16.39 -6.34 10.93
C ASP A 208 -16.51 -5.27 12.03
N ASP A 209 -16.36 -5.65 13.31
CA ASP A 209 -16.35 -4.71 14.43
C ASP A 209 -15.19 -3.72 14.27
N ALA A 210 -14.00 -4.23 13.98
CA ALA A 210 -12.82 -3.41 13.79
C ALA A 210 -12.94 -2.42 12.61
N ILE A 211 -13.53 -2.87 11.49
CA ILE A 211 -13.81 -2.03 10.34
C ILE A 211 -14.77 -0.90 10.71
N VAL A 212 -15.88 -1.22 11.33
CA VAL A 212 -16.92 -0.24 11.66
C VAL A 212 -16.41 0.79 12.68
N GLU A 213 -15.70 0.35 13.71
CA GLU A 213 -15.11 1.23 14.71
C GLU A 213 -14.11 2.22 14.10
N LEU A 214 -13.26 1.75 13.18
CA LEU A 214 -12.32 2.62 12.49
C LEU A 214 -13.01 3.65 11.59
N LEU A 215 -14.09 3.25 10.92
CA LEU A 215 -14.81 4.11 9.98
C LEU A 215 -15.71 5.13 10.69
N ARG A 216 -16.14 4.86 11.93
CA ARG A 216 -17.10 5.70 12.67
C ARG A 216 -16.72 7.19 12.77
N PRO A 217 -15.47 7.57 13.06
CA PRO A 217 -15.07 8.98 13.14
C PRO A 217 -14.66 9.60 11.80
N ARG A 218 -14.64 8.84 10.70
CA ARG A 218 -14.09 9.28 9.40
C ARG A 218 -15.12 9.86 8.47
N HIS A 219 -14.68 10.81 7.64
CA HIS A 219 -15.38 11.31 6.48
C HIS A 219 -14.70 10.83 5.20
N SER A 220 -15.00 9.60 4.78
CA SER A 220 -14.35 8.92 3.65
C SER A 220 -15.35 8.37 2.64
N LEU A 221 -14.89 8.20 1.41
CA LEU A 221 -15.57 7.44 0.36
C LEU A 221 -14.99 6.03 0.26
N LEU A 222 -15.81 5.01 0.44
CA LEU A 222 -15.46 3.62 0.16
C LEU A 222 -15.95 3.25 -1.24
N VAL A 223 -15.05 2.80 -2.10
CA VAL A 223 -15.37 2.26 -3.42
C VAL A 223 -15.26 0.74 -3.38
N LEU A 224 -16.39 0.04 -3.45
CA LEU A 224 -16.46 -1.42 -3.46
C LEU A 224 -16.65 -1.88 -4.90
N ASP A 225 -15.59 -2.40 -5.52
CA ASP A 225 -15.65 -2.82 -6.92
C ASP A 225 -15.88 -4.31 -7.07
N ASN A 226 -16.78 -4.67 -7.99
CA ASN A 226 -17.10 -6.05 -8.35
C ASN A 226 -17.78 -6.87 -7.25
N CYS A 227 -18.89 -6.35 -6.68
CA CYS A 227 -19.62 -6.97 -5.57
C CYS A 227 -20.44 -8.20 -5.97
N GLU A 228 -20.66 -8.46 -7.25
CA GLU A 228 -21.63 -9.41 -7.78
C GLU A 228 -21.51 -10.87 -7.34
N HIS A 229 -20.33 -11.29 -6.90
CA HIS A 229 -20.09 -12.66 -6.43
C HIS A 229 -20.11 -12.79 -4.90
N LEU A 230 -20.28 -11.67 -4.18
CA LEU A 230 -20.27 -11.58 -2.71
C LEU A 230 -21.41 -10.68 -2.21
N ILE A 231 -22.57 -10.70 -2.86
CA ILE A 231 -23.67 -9.75 -2.58
C ILE A 231 -24.10 -9.80 -1.12
N ASP A 232 -24.40 -10.98 -0.59
CA ASP A 232 -24.90 -11.11 0.77
C ASP A 232 -23.89 -10.63 1.82
N PRO A 233 -22.62 -11.10 1.86
CA PRO A 233 -21.65 -10.61 2.84
C PRO A 233 -21.31 -9.11 2.66
N VAL A 234 -21.26 -8.60 1.43
CA VAL A 234 -21.07 -7.16 1.18
C VAL A 234 -22.27 -6.37 1.69
N ALA A 235 -23.50 -6.83 1.45
CA ALA A 235 -24.71 -6.16 1.89
C ALA A 235 -24.81 -6.09 3.42
N GLU A 236 -24.47 -7.16 4.13
CA GLU A 236 -24.45 -7.18 5.59
C GLU A 236 -23.44 -6.19 6.16
N LEU A 237 -22.21 -6.19 5.65
CA LEU A 237 -21.15 -5.28 6.07
C LEU A 237 -21.50 -3.82 5.75
N VAL A 238 -21.99 -3.53 4.53
CA VAL A 238 -22.43 -2.20 4.11
C VAL A 238 -23.58 -1.69 4.98
N ALA A 239 -24.59 -2.52 5.26
CA ALA A 239 -25.72 -2.15 6.13
C ALA A 239 -25.23 -1.80 7.54
N ARG A 240 -24.24 -2.50 8.05
CA ARG A 240 -23.63 -2.25 9.35
C ARG A 240 -22.83 -0.95 9.36
N ILE A 241 -21.96 -0.71 8.36
CA ILE A 241 -21.20 0.54 8.21
C ILE A 241 -22.15 1.75 8.14
N LEU A 242 -23.19 1.68 7.33
CA LEU A 242 -24.15 2.78 7.19
C LEU A 242 -24.90 3.10 8.48
N ARG A 243 -25.16 2.11 9.33
CA ARG A 243 -25.82 2.28 10.62
C ARG A 243 -24.90 2.88 11.68
N GLU A 244 -23.65 2.47 11.73
CA GLU A 244 -22.74 2.76 12.83
C GLU A 244 -21.68 3.84 12.51
N ALA A 245 -21.41 4.10 11.23
CA ALA A 245 -20.48 5.13 10.75
C ALA A 245 -21.21 6.18 9.90
N PRO A 246 -21.81 7.24 10.50
CA PRO A 246 -22.76 8.15 9.84
C PRO A 246 -22.14 9.03 8.76
N THR A 247 -20.85 9.24 8.76
CA THR A 247 -20.09 10.14 7.86
C THR A 247 -19.44 9.41 6.67
N ILE A 248 -19.59 8.09 6.59
CA ILE A 248 -19.08 7.30 5.47
C ILE A 248 -20.06 7.31 4.30
N SER A 249 -19.54 7.53 3.09
CA SER A 249 -20.21 7.32 1.81
C SER A 249 -19.64 6.09 1.11
N ILE A 250 -20.51 5.36 0.40
CA ILE A 250 -20.15 4.09 -0.27
C ILE A 250 -20.57 4.18 -1.73
N LEU A 251 -19.65 3.87 -2.63
CA LEU A 251 -19.87 3.65 -4.05
C LEU A 251 -19.61 2.19 -4.37
N ALA A 252 -20.64 1.44 -4.72
CA ALA A 252 -20.50 0.04 -5.10
C ALA A 252 -20.64 -0.15 -6.62
N THR A 253 -19.95 -1.12 -7.18
CA THR A 253 -20.20 -1.61 -8.54
C THR A 253 -20.62 -3.08 -8.50
N SER A 254 -21.70 -3.42 -9.21
CA SER A 254 -22.25 -4.77 -9.21
C SER A 254 -23.05 -5.05 -10.48
N ARG A 255 -23.37 -6.34 -10.75
CA ARG A 255 -24.33 -6.72 -11.81
C ARG A 255 -25.77 -6.57 -11.34
N GLU A 256 -26.01 -6.63 -10.04
CA GLU A 256 -27.32 -6.51 -9.40
C GLU A 256 -27.23 -5.63 -8.14
N PRO A 257 -28.34 -5.08 -7.64
CA PRO A 257 -28.35 -4.27 -6.43
C PRO A 257 -27.89 -5.05 -5.20
N LEU A 258 -27.31 -4.32 -4.22
CA LEU A 258 -26.97 -4.89 -2.91
C LEU A 258 -28.19 -5.11 -2.02
N ALA A 259 -29.34 -4.51 -2.36
CA ALA A 259 -30.60 -4.58 -1.62
C ALA A 259 -30.53 -4.05 -0.16
N VAL A 260 -29.64 -3.07 0.09
CA VAL A 260 -29.44 -2.44 1.39
C VAL A 260 -30.35 -1.23 1.57
N ALA A 261 -30.87 -1.03 2.78
CA ALA A 261 -31.73 0.11 3.08
C ALA A 261 -31.01 1.46 2.83
N GLY A 262 -31.65 2.33 2.06
CA GLY A 262 -31.06 3.64 1.67
C GLY A 262 -30.20 3.59 0.40
N GLU A 263 -30.05 2.42 -0.22
CA GLU A 263 -29.34 2.27 -1.49
C GLU A 263 -29.98 3.11 -2.60
N ARG A 264 -29.14 3.83 -3.33
CA ARG A 264 -29.48 4.50 -4.60
C ARG A 264 -28.85 3.72 -5.75
N ILE A 265 -29.70 3.14 -6.56
CA ILE A 265 -29.29 2.34 -7.70
C ILE A 265 -29.19 3.24 -8.92
N TRP A 266 -28.04 3.20 -9.59
CA TRP A 266 -27.85 3.81 -10.89
C TRP A 266 -27.54 2.73 -11.92
N THR A 267 -28.42 2.58 -12.90
CA THR A 267 -28.19 1.66 -14.01
C THR A 267 -27.24 2.29 -15.02
N VAL A 268 -26.09 1.65 -15.21
CA VAL A 268 -25.11 2.06 -16.22
C VAL A 268 -25.50 1.48 -17.57
N ASP A 269 -26.07 2.33 -18.40
CA ASP A 269 -26.46 1.93 -19.76
C ASP A 269 -25.25 1.79 -20.68
N PRO A 270 -25.32 0.96 -21.73
CA PRO A 270 -24.32 0.93 -22.78
C PRO A 270 -24.13 2.30 -23.46
N LEU A 271 -23.06 2.45 -24.23
CA LEU A 271 -22.82 3.68 -24.99
C LEU A 271 -23.90 3.87 -26.08
N PRO A 272 -24.37 5.09 -26.32
CA PRO A 272 -25.28 5.38 -27.44
C PRO A 272 -24.67 4.95 -28.78
N THR A 273 -25.47 4.23 -29.58
CA THR A 273 -25.08 3.71 -30.91
C THR A 273 -25.68 4.47 -32.08
N GLY A 274 -26.41 5.57 -31.79
CA GLY A 274 -27.20 6.32 -32.77
C GLY A 274 -28.62 5.78 -32.96
N SER A 275 -29.53 6.62 -33.46
CA SER A 275 -30.91 6.21 -33.69
C SER A 275 -31.06 5.37 -34.96
N THR A 276 -32.05 4.47 -35.00
CA THR A 276 -32.38 3.65 -36.18
C THR A 276 -32.81 4.49 -37.40
N GLU A 277 -33.18 5.72 -37.23
CA GLU A 277 -33.57 6.66 -38.28
C GLU A 277 -32.37 7.13 -39.16
N ILE A 278 -31.13 6.87 -38.67
CA ILE A 278 -29.92 7.14 -39.41
C ILE A 278 -29.79 6.23 -40.67
N PHE A 279 -30.41 5.03 -40.61
CA PHE A 279 -30.41 4.08 -41.75
C PHE A 279 -31.52 4.41 -42.76
N GLY A 280 -31.29 5.33 -43.61
CA GLY A 280 -32.24 5.75 -44.69
C GLY A 280 -32.15 7.21 -45.07
N ARG A 281 -31.38 7.99 -44.35
CA ARG A 281 -30.97 9.35 -44.72
C ARG A 281 -29.47 9.37 -45.10
N GLN A 282 -29.06 10.24 -46.00
CA GLN A 282 -27.66 10.60 -46.13
C GLN A 282 -27.28 11.39 -44.88
N VAL A 283 -26.62 10.71 -43.93
CA VAL A 283 -26.07 11.29 -42.71
C VAL A 283 -24.63 11.68 -42.97
N GLU A 284 -24.24 12.87 -42.57
CA GLU A 284 -22.89 13.35 -42.78
C GLU A 284 -21.89 12.58 -41.89
N LEU A 285 -20.70 12.32 -42.43
CA LEU A 285 -19.64 11.59 -41.73
C LEU A 285 -19.33 12.19 -40.33
N GLU A 286 -19.39 13.51 -40.21
CA GLU A 286 -19.18 14.23 -38.94
C GLU A 286 -20.21 13.89 -37.86
N GLU A 287 -21.47 13.66 -38.24
CA GLU A 287 -22.52 13.28 -37.29
C GLU A 287 -22.31 11.85 -36.79
N LEU A 288 -21.97 10.93 -37.68
CA LEU A 288 -21.65 9.53 -37.29
C LEU A 288 -20.41 9.46 -36.42
N ALA A 289 -19.40 10.28 -36.69
CA ALA A 289 -18.16 10.33 -35.93
C ALA A 289 -18.32 10.87 -34.49
N ARG A 290 -19.46 11.51 -34.15
CA ARG A 290 -19.76 12.01 -32.79
C ARG A 290 -20.52 11.02 -31.92
N ILE A 291 -21.00 9.92 -32.47
CA ILE A 291 -21.71 8.88 -31.71
C ILE A 291 -20.73 8.24 -30.70
N PRO A 292 -20.99 8.24 -29.38
CA PRO A 292 -20.03 7.75 -28.38
C PRO A 292 -19.47 6.36 -28.64
N ALA A 293 -20.30 5.41 -29.04
CA ALA A 293 -19.86 4.06 -29.41
C ALA A 293 -18.91 4.06 -30.62
N VAL A 294 -19.15 4.94 -31.61
CA VAL A 294 -18.29 5.10 -32.79
C VAL A 294 -16.97 5.79 -32.39
N VAL A 295 -17.03 6.80 -31.53
CA VAL A 295 -15.84 7.48 -31.00
C VAL A 295 -14.92 6.46 -30.32
N LEU A 296 -15.49 5.59 -29.47
CA LEU A 296 -14.72 4.53 -28.81
C LEU A 296 -14.10 3.55 -29.81
N PHE A 297 -14.90 3.07 -30.78
CA PHE A 297 -14.39 2.16 -31.83
C PHE A 297 -13.22 2.79 -32.59
N VAL A 298 -13.36 4.03 -33.02
CA VAL A 298 -12.32 4.76 -33.79
C VAL A 298 -11.07 4.96 -32.94
N ALA A 299 -11.21 5.34 -31.68
CA ALA A 299 -10.09 5.53 -30.76
C ALA A 299 -9.29 4.23 -30.59
N ARG A 300 -9.96 3.10 -30.37
CA ARG A 300 -9.34 1.77 -30.24
C ARG A 300 -8.76 1.25 -31.57
N ALA A 301 -9.46 1.45 -32.66
CA ALA A 301 -8.95 1.07 -34.00
C ALA A 301 -7.68 1.86 -34.34
N LYS A 302 -7.62 3.17 -34.05
CA LYS A 302 -6.42 4.00 -34.21
C LYS A 302 -5.27 3.57 -33.28
N ALA A 303 -5.56 3.23 -32.04
CA ALA A 303 -4.54 2.71 -31.11
C ALA A 303 -3.95 1.39 -31.61
N ALA A 304 -4.76 0.52 -32.23
CA ALA A 304 -4.30 -0.72 -32.84
C ALA A 304 -3.62 -0.50 -34.22
N ASN A 305 -4.05 0.49 -34.99
CA ASN A 305 -3.52 0.84 -36.30
C ASN A 305 -3.60 2.35 -36.54
N ALA A 306 -2.48 3.05 -36.39
CA ALA A 306 -2.41 4.51 -36.55
C ALA A 306 -2.89 5.03 -37.90
N SER A 307 -2.89 4.19 -38.95
CA SER A 307 -3.38 4.54 -40.29
C SER A 307 -4.91 4.40 -40.48
N PHE A 308 -5.63 3.95 -39.43
CA PHE A 308 -7.08 3.80 -39.48
C PHE A 308 -7.77 5.17 -39.61
N VAL A 309 -8.59 5.30 -40.65
CA VAL A 309 -9.40 6.49 -40.92
C VAL A 309 -10.86 6.06 -41.04
N LEU A 310 -11.74 6.77 -40.34
CA LEU A 310 -13.17 6.63 -40.55
C LEU A 310 -13.55 7.46 -41.80
N ASP A 311 -14.09 6.83 -42.79
CA ASP A 311 -14.51 7.45 -44.05
C ASP A 311 -15.99 7.14 -44.38
N GLU A 312 -16.51 7.69 -45.45
CA GLU A 312 -17.92 7.50 -45.87
C GLU A 312 -18.28 6.01 -46.15
N ALA A 313 -17.30 5.19 -46.52
CA ALA A 313 -17.51 3.76 -46.77
C ALA A 313 -17.52 2.93 -45.50
N THR A 314 -16.68 3.26 -44.54
CA THR A 314 -16.50 2.50 -43.28
C THR A 314 -17.41 2.95 -42.15
N ALA A 315 -17.80 4.24 -42.12
CA ALA A 315 -18.61 4.78 -41.02
C ALA A 315 -19.97 4.05 -40.82
N PRO A 316 -20.77 3.76 -41.87
CA PRO A 316 -22.00 2.99 -41.68
C PRO A 316 -21.77 1.59 -41.12
N LEU A 317 -20.67 0.94 -41.49
CA LEU A 317 -20.29 -0.39 -41.02
C LEU A 317 -19.88 -0.35 -39.53
N VAL A 318 -19.14 0.68 -39.13
CA VAL A 318 -18.75 0.89 -37.72
C VAL A 318 -19.98 1.13 -36.85
N VAL A 319 -20.94 1.97 -37.30
CA VAL A 319 -22.21 2.16 -36.58
C VAL A 319 -22.96 0.84 -36.43
N GLU A 320 -23.06 0.05 -37.49
CA GLU A 320 -23.73 -1.24 -37.46
C GLU A 320 -23.02 -2.24 -36.55
N ILE A 321 -21.69 -2.27 -36.52
CA ILE A 321 -20.90 -3.06 -35.58
C ILE A 321 -21.24 -2.64 -34.14
N CYS A 322 -21.20 -1.34 -33.83
CA CYS A 322 -21.48 -0.82 -32.50
C CYS A 322 -22.93 -1.16 -32.05
N ARG A 323 -23.90 -1.06 -32.96
CA ARG A 323 -25.28 -1.39 -32.70
C ARG A 323 -25.48 -2.90 -32.42
N ARG A 324 -24.84 -3.77 -33.19
CA ARG A 324 -24.89 -5.23 -33.00
C ARG A 324 -24.25 -5.69 -31.70
N LEU A 325 -23.30 -4.90 -31.19
CA LEU A 325 -22.63 -5.09 -29.91
C LEU A 325 -23.36 -4.38 -28.76
N ASP A 326 -24.63 -3.95 -29.01
CA ASP A 326 -25.51 -3.28 -28.04
C ASP A 326 -24.86 -2.06 -27.35
N GLY A 327 -23.83 -1.45 -27.96
CA GLY A 327 -23.09 -0.34 -27.39
C GLY A 327 -22.22 -0.70 -26.17
N ILE A 328 -21.97 -1.99 -25.92
CA ILE A 328 -21.16 -2.45 -24.78
C ILE A 328 -19.68 -2.13 -25.02
N PRO A 329 -19.04 -1.27 -24.20
CA PRO A 329 -17.67 -0.80 -24.44
C PRO A 329 -16.66 -1.91 -24.68
N LEU A 330 -16.58 -2.92 -23.80
CA LEU A 330 -15.61 -4.00 -23.96
C LEU A 330 -15.84 -4.81 -25.26
N ALA A 331 -17.09 -5.04 -25.65
CA ALA A 331 -17.40 -5.70 -26.91
C ALA A 331 -16.94 -4.87 -28.13
N ILE A 332 -17.12 -3.54 -28.07
CA ILE A 332 -16.67 -2.60 -29.09
C ILE A 332 -15.14 -2.61 -29.19
N GLU A 333 -14.43 -2.58 -28.06
CA GLU A 333 -12.96 -2.62 -28.02
C GLU A 333 -12.41 -3.91 -28.63
N LEU A 334 -13.00 -5.07 -28.29
CA LEU A 334 -12.66 -6.36 -28.87
C LEU A 334 -12.87 -6.37 -30.40
N ALA A 335 -13.97 -5.80 -30.89
CA ALA A 335 -14.25 -5.69 -32.33
C ALA A 335 -13.30 -4.72 -33.05
N ALA A 336 -13.02 -3.56 -32.44
CA ALA A 336 -12.10 -2.57 -32.99
C ALA A 336 -10.67 -3.12 -33.12
N ALA A 337 -10.19 -3.86 -32.11
CA ALA A 337 -8.88 -4.51 -32.17
C ALA A 337 -8.78 -5.52 -33.33
N ARG A 338 -9.90 -6.20 -33.67
CA ARG A 338 -9.96 -7.13 -34.82
C ARG A 338 -9.96 -6.43 -36.18
N ALA A 339 -10.48 -5.21 -36.25
CA ALA A 339 -10.50 -4.46 -37.51
C ALA A 339 -9.08 -4.24 -38.10
N ARG A 340 -8.03 -4.27 -37.25
CA ARG A 340 -6.62 -4.22 -37.70
C ARG A 340 -6.25 -5.45 -38.55
N SER A 341 -6.67 -6.64 -38.17
CA SER A 341 -6.22 -7.89 -38.79
C SER A 341 -7.08 -8.35 -39.96
N ILE A 342 -8.38 -8.08 -39.95
CA ILE A 342 -9.32 -8.58 -40.96
C ILE A 342 -10.14 -7.47 -41.64
N GLY A 343 -9.98 -6.21 -41.24
CA GLY A 343 -10.72 -5.07 -41.79
C GLY A 343 -12.16 -4.94 -41.25
N VAL A 344 -12.70 -3.72 -41.31
CA VAL A 344 -14.04 -3.38 -40.78
C VAL A 344 -15.16 -4.15 -41.49
N VAL A 345 -15.05 -4.34 -42.82
CA VAL A 345 -16.04 -5.07 -43.63
C VAL A 345 -16.19 -6.52 -43.15
N GLU A 346 -15.07 -7.20 -42.96
CA GLU A 346 -15.09 -8.59 -42.51
C GLU A 346 -15.56 -8.75 -41.06
N VAL A 347 -15.22 -7.79 -40.17
CA VAL A 347 -15.76 -7.74 -38.81
C VAL A 347 -17.29 -7.65 -38.86
N ALA A 348 -17.86 -6.73 -39.63
CA ALA A 348 -19.31 -6.55 -39.78
C ALA A 348 -19.98 -7.83 -40.31
N HIS A 349 -19.40 -8.46 -41.34
CA HIS A 349 -19.93 -9.68 -41.95
C HIS A 349 -19.91 -10.89 -40.99
N ARG A 350 -18.85 -11.09 -40.25
CA ARG A 350 -18.75 -12.19 -39.25
C ARG A 350 -19.68 -12.01 -38.06
N LEU A 351 -19.87 -10.79 -37.63
CA LEU A 351 -20.86 -10.49 -36.60
C LEU A 351 -22.29 -10.83 -37.11
N ASP A 352 -22.58 -10.55 -38.40
CA ASP A 352 -23.88 -10.89 -38.98
C ASP A 352 -24.17 -12.38 -38.99
N GLN A 353 -23.21 -13.19 -39.43
CA GLN A 353 -23.37 -14.63 -39.49
C GLN A 353 -23.58 -15.28 -38.13
N ARG A 354 -22.83 -14.86 -37.09
CA ARG A 354 -22.90 -15.46 -35.75
C ARG A 354 -24.16 -15.05 -34.95
N PHE A 355 -24.43 -13.74 -34.91
CA PHE A 355 -25.58 -13.23 -34.18
C PHE A 355 -26.93 -13.59 -34.83
N GLY A 356 -26.96 -13.81 -36.14
CA GLY A 356 -28.14 -14.30 -36.86
C GLY A 356 -28.55 -15.74 -36.48
N VAL A 357 -27.57 -16.61 -36.28
CA VAL A 357 -27.79 -18.02 -35.91
C VAL A 357 -28.15 -18.17 -34.42
N LEU A 358 -27.55 -17.38 -33.52
CA LEU A 358 -27.73 -17.50 -32.08
C LEU A 358 -29.03 -16.90 -31.56
N LYS A 359 -29.61 -15.88 -32.22
CA LYS A 359 -30.94 -15.36 -31.89
C LYS A 359 -32.05 -16.43 -31.99
N ALA A 360 -31.83 -17.50 -32.74
CA ALA A 360 -32.77 -18.55 -32.95
C ALA A 360 -32.77 -19.68 -31.88
N MET A 361 -31.71 -19.81 -31.06
CA MET A 361 -31.46 -21.04 -30.29
C MET A 361 -31.64 -20.99 -28.77
N ARG A 362 -31.73 -19.84 -28.10
CA ARG A 362 -31.76 -19.79 -26.61
C ARG A 362 -32.78 -18.80 -26.02
N ARG A 363 -33.70 -19.30 -25.20
CA ARG A 363 -34.63 -18.55 -24.35
C ARG A 363 -34.14 -18.61 -22.90
N GLY A 364 -33.96 -17.44 -22.21
CA GLY A 364 -33.86 -17.43 -20.75
C GLY A 364 -32.77 -16.55 -20.06
N SER A 365 -31.90 -15.86 -20.77
CA SER A 365 -30.93 -14.92 -20.15
C SER A 365 -31.03 -13.51 -20.76
N ASP A 366 -30.57 -12.48 -20.02
CA ASP A 366 -30.55 -11.10 -20.49
C ASP A 366 -29.81 -11.01 -21.85
N PRO A 367 -30.40 -10.37 -22.86
CA PRO A 367 -29.79 -10.21 -24.20
C PRO A 367 -28.37 -9.61 -24.13
N ARG A 368 -28.10 -8.65 -23.23
CA ARG A 368 -26.83 -7.96 -23.07
C ARG A 368 -25.72 -8.87 -22.54
N HIS A 369 -26.01 -9.76 -21.60
CA HIS A 369 -25.06 -10.78 -21.13
C HIS A 369 -24.68 -11.76 -22.23
N ARG A 370 -25.62 -12.10 -23.11
CA ARG A 370 -25.37 -12.96 -24.27
C ARG A 370 -24.43 -12.29 -25.26
N THR A 371 -24.70 -11.02 -25.60
CA THR A 371 -23.88 -10.26 -26.55
C THR A 371 -22.43 -10.19 -26.07
N MET A 372 -22.20 -9.96 -24.77
CA MET A 372 -20.85 -9.92 -24.19
C MET A 372 -20.17 -11.28 -24.22
N HIS A 373 -20.84 -12.34 -23.78
CA HIS A 373 -20.31 -13.70 -23.83
C HIS A 373 -19.98 -14.11 -25.28
N ASP A 374 -20.83 -13.76 -26.24
CA ASP A 374 -20.63 -14.09 -27.64
C ASP A 374 -19.46 -13.30 -28.25
N ALA A 375 -19.26 -12.04 -27.87
CA ALA A 375 -18.12 -11.23 -28.29
C ALA A 375 -16.78 -11.79 -27.74
N ILE A 376 -16.77 -12.20 -26.46
CA ILE A 376 -15.59 -12.83 -25.85
C ILE A 376 -15.32 -14.19 -26.49
N SER A 377 -16.37 -15.04 -26.65
CA SER A 377 -16.24 -16.34 -27.30
C SER A 377 -15.68 -16.22 -28.71
N TRP A 378 -16.16 -15.24 -29.48
CA TRP A 378 -15.63 -14.97 -30.81
C TRP A 378 -14.15 -14.57 -30.79
N SER A 379 -13.79 -13.68 -29.87
CA SER A 379 -12.39 -13.27 -29.70
C SER A 379 -11.49 -14.43 -29.30
N TYR A 380 -11.96 -15.27 -28.34
CA TYR A 380 -11.25 -16.47 -27.89
C TYR A 380 -11.07 -17.51 -29.03
N ASP A 381 -12.12 -17.77 -29.81
CA ASP A 381 -12.09 -18.75 -30.91
C ASP A 381 -11.11 -18.35 -32.06
N MET A 382 -10.81 -17.07 -32.16
CA MET A 382 -9.85 -16.54 -33.13
C MET A 382 -8.39 -16.51 -32.59
N LEU A 383 -8.15 -16.88 -31.33
CA LEU A 383 -6.81 -17.06 -30.82
C LEU A 383 -6.14 -18.29 -31.43
N GLU A 384 -4.85 -18.20 -31.67
CA GLU A 384 -4.03 -19.37 -31.99
C GLU A 384 -3.93 -20.32 -30.80
N PRO A 385 -3.60 -21.61 -31.01
CA PRO A 385 -3.55 -22.59 -29.92
C PRO A 385 -2.68 -22.17 -28.73
N ASP A 386 -1.50 -21.59 -28.99
CA ASP A 386 -0.57 -21.14 -27.94
C ASP A 386 -1.10 -19.90 -27.22
N GLU A 387 -1.72 -18.96 -27.93
CA GLU A 387 -2.41 -17.79 -27.34
C GLU A 387 -3.56 -18.22 -26.47
N ARG A 388 -4.38 -19.21 -26.87
CA ARG A 388 -5.46 -19.78 -26.04
C ARG A 388 -4.93 -20.42 -24.79
N SER A 389 -3.86 -21.21 -24.91
CA SER A 389 -3.26 -21.89 -23.77
C SER A 389 -2.72 -20.89 -22.75
N LEU A 390 -2.05 -19.83 -23.19
CA LEU A 390 -1.59 -18.75 -22.33
C LEU A 390 -2.77 -17.99 -21.70
N PHE A 391 -3.77 -17.58 -22.49
CA PHE A 391 -4.95 -16.89 -21.99
C PHE A 391 -5.65 -17.66 -20.86
N LEU A 392 -5.81 -18.98 -21.01
CA LEU A 392 -6.38 -19.85 -19.99
C LEU A 392 -5.50 -19.91 -18.73
N ALA A 393 -4.17 -19.98 -18.89
CA ALA A 393 -3.25 -19.98 -17.77
C ALA A 393 -3.28 -18.64 -17.02
N LEU A 394 -3.31 -17.51 -17.75
CA LEU A 394 -3.40 -16.17 -17.17
C LEU A 394 -4.73 -15.91 -16.41
N SER A 395 -5.79 -16.66 -16.71
CA SER A 395 -7.05 -16.55 -15.99
C SER A 395 -6.98 -17.02 -14.51
N MET A 396 -5.85 -17.63 -14.11
CA MET A 396 -5.61 -18.07 -12.73
C MET A 396 -5.16 -16.92 -11.82
N PHE A 397 -4.53 -15.87 -12.37
CA PHE A 397 -4.10 -14.74 -11.58
C PHE A 397 -5.30 -14.03 -10.92
N ALA A 398 -5.12 -13.65 -9.65
CA ALA A 398 -6.11 -12.91 -8.90
C ALA A 398 -6.00 -11.40 -9.13
N GLY A 399 -4.79 -10.91 -9.37
CA GLY A 399 -4.48 -9.50 -9.59
C GLY A 399 -3.77 -9.23 -10.91
N SER A 400 -2.99 -8.16 -10.94
CA SER A 400 -2.07 -7.86 -12.02
C SER A 400 -0.77 -8.65 -11.86
N PHE A 401 -0.15 -9.06 -12.96
CA PHE A 401 1.04 -9.89 -12.98
C PHE A 401 2.09 -9.33 -13.95
N ASP A 402 3.33 -9.69 -13.77
CA ASP A 402 4.45 -9.30 -14.62
C ASP A 402 4.81 -10.36 -15.67
N LEU A 403 5.81 -10.07 -16.49
CA LEU A 403 6.29 -10.99 -17.51
C LEU A 403 6.79 -12.31 -16.89
N HIS A 404 7.54 -12.22 -15.77
CA HIS A 404 8.13 -13.39 -15.11
C HIS A 404 7.06 -14.36 -14.58
N ALA A 405 6.01 -13.84 -13.93
CA ALA A 405 4.86 -14.63 -13.52
C ALA A 405 4.14 -15.27 -14.71
N SER A 406 4.01 -14.52 -15.82
CA SER A 406 3.42 -15.05 -17.05
C SER A 406 4.24 -16.19 -17.65
N GLU A 407 5.57 -16.08 -17.66
CA GLU A 407 6.49 -17.13 -18.12
C GLU A 407 6.39 -18.41 -17.30
N ALA A 408 6.24 -18.28 -15.96
CA ALA A 408 6.05 -19.42 -15.08
C ALA A 408 4.75 -20.20 -15.34
N MET A 409 3.73 -19.54 -15.86
CA MET A 409 2.42 -20.12 -16.18
C MET A 409 2.30 -20.52 -17.67
N ALA A 410 3.20 -20.03 -18.50
CA ALA A 410 3.10 -20.18 -19.95
C ALA A 410 3.37 -21.61 -20.43
N PRO A 411 2.73 -22.05 -21.51
CA PRO A 411 3.22 -23.16 -22.29
C PRO A 411 4.59 -22.80 -22.88
N ARG A 412 5.36 -23.79 -23.33
CA ARG A 412 6.65 -23.57 -24.00
C ARG A 412 6.49 -22.64 -25.21
N GLY A 413 7.25 -21.53 -25.28
CA GLY A 413 7.20 -20.56 -26.36
C GLY A 413 7.72 -19.18 -25.96
N ASP A 414 7.67 -18.20 -26.87
CA ASP A 414 7.99 -16.80 -26.58
C ASP A 414 6.78 -16.13 -25.89
N THR A 415 6.80 -16.08 -24.58
CA THR A 415 5.72 -15.53 -23.77
C THR A 415 5.51 -14.03 -24.00
N LEU A 416 6.58 -13.28 -24.23
CA LEU A 416 6.49 -11.84 -24.50
C LEU A 416 5.75 -11.56 -25.83
N ASP A 417 6.03 -12.32 -26.88
CA ASP A 417 5.31 -12.22 -28.16
C ASP A 417 3.82 -12.59 -27.98
N LEU A 418 3.53 -13.66 -27.23
CA LEU A 418 2.14 -14.06 -26.93
C LEU A 418 1.38 -13.02 -26.11
N LEU A 419 2.00 -12.42 -25.08
CA LEU A 419 1.41 -11.32 -24.30
C LEU A 419 1.14 -10.09 -25.18
N THR A 420 2.11 -9.75 -26.05
CA THR A 420 1.96 -8.66 -27.03
C THR A 420 0.75 -8.89 -27.91
N ARG A 421 0.61 -10.09 -28.50
CA ARG A 421 -0.54 -10.45 -29.35
C ARG A 421 -1.87 -10.44 -28.58
N LEU A 422 -1.92 -10.95 -27.34
CA LEU A 422 -3.12 -10.88 -26.51
C LEU A 422 -3.51 -9.44 -26.19
N THR A 423 -2.53 -8.57 -25.95
CA THR A 423 -2.75 -7.12 -25.73
C THR A 423 -3.27 -6.43 -26.99
N GLU A 424 -2.65 -6.67 -28.14
CA GLU A 424 -3.10 -6.14 -29.43
C GLU A 424 -4.54 -6.56 -29.78
N ARG A 425 -4.98 -7.71 -29.25
CA ARG A 425 -6.35 -8.24 -29.43
C ARG A 425 -7.32 -7.79 -28.33
N SER A 426 -6.92 -6.87 -27.44
CA SER A 426 -7.69 -6.40 -26.29
C SER A 426 -8.16 -7.52 -25.34
N MET A 427 -7.45 -8.65 -25.35
CA MET A 427 -7.69 -9.77 -24.42
C MET A 427 -6.89 -9.62 -23.14
N LEU A 428 -5.98 -8.62 -23.06
CA LEU A 428 -5.12 -8.33 -21.93
C LEU A 428 -4.91 -6.82 -21.84
N ALA A 429 -4.99 -6.26 -20.65
CA ALA A 429 -4.66 -4.87 -20.38
C ALA A 429 -3.20 -4.74 -19.91
N VAL A 430 -2.57 -3.59 -20.22
CA VAL A 430 -1.20 -3.26 -19.82
C VAL A 430 -1.24 -2.05 -18.90
N ARG A 431 -0.55 -2.13 -17.75
CA ARG A 431 -0.39 -1.04 -16.80
C ARG A 431 1.09 -0.71 -16.64
N ALA A 432 1.49 0.51 -16.97
CA ALA A 432 2.81 1.02 -16.62
C ALA A 432 2.82 1.42 -15.13
N GLN A 433 3.85 1.00 -14.41
CA GLN A 433 4.05 1.36 -13.00
C GLN A 433 4.89 2.64 -12.90
N ALA A 434 4.83 3.30 -11.73
CA ALA A 434 5.60 4.51 -11.48
C ALA A 434 7.14 4.31 -11.53
N ASP A 435 7.60 3.08 -11.31
CA ASP A 435 9.02 2.68 -11.41
C ASP A 435 9.47 2.36 -12.84
N GLY A 436 8.56 2.46 -13.83
CA GLY A 436 8.80 2.12 -15.23
C GLY A 436 8.62 0.65 -15.58
N SER A 437 8.26 -0.21 -14.60
CA SER A 437 7.94 -1.62 -14.86
C SER A 437 6.57 -1.75 -15.53
N THR A 438 6.37 -2.88 -16.21
CA THR A 438 5.11 -3.19 -16.90
C THR A 438 4.42 -4.34 -16.19
N ARG A 439 3.13 -4.15 -15.84
CA ARG A 439 2.26 -5.23 -15.37
C ARG A 439 1.10 -5.45 -16.33
N TYR A 440 0.64 -6.68 -16.39
CA TYR A 440 -0.47 -7.12 -17.22
C TYR A 440 -1.68 -7.43 -16.33
N GLU A 441 -2.86 -7.26 -16.89
CA GLU A 441 -4.10 -7.52 -16.15
C GLU A 441 -5.16 -8.14 -17.08
N LEU A 442 -5.84 -9.17 -16.59
CA LEU A 442 -7.02 -9.73 -17.25
C LEU A 442 -8.27 -9.07 -16.65
N LEU A 443 -9.08 -8.44 -17.50
CA LEU A 443 -10.38 -7.93 -17.05
C LEU A 443 -11.23 -9.08 -16.50
N GLU A 444 -12.00 -8.80 -15.43
CA GLU A 444 -12.74 -9.84 -14.69
C GLU A 444 -13.63 -10.69 -15.60
N THR A 445 -14.36 -10.08 -16.51
CA THR A 445 -15.23 -10.80 -17.45
C THR A 445 -14.44 -11.75 -18.36
N LEU A 446 -13.21 -11.41 -18.74
CA LEU A 446 -12.32 -12.26 -19.51
C LEU A 446 -11.72 -13.38 -18.65
N ARG A 447 -11.39 -13.07 -17.39
CA ARG A 447 -10.88 -14.02 -16.39
C ARG A 447 -11.92 -15.10 -16.09
N GLU A 448 -13.16 -14.69 -15.78
CA GLU A 448 -14.30 -15.57 -15.56
C GLU A 448 -14.54 -16.48 -16.77
N TYR A 449 -14.54 -15.91 -17.99
CA TYR A 449 -14.68 -16.69 -19.20
C TYR A 449 -13.56 -17.74 -19.35
N GLY A 450 -12.30 -17.37 -19.12
CA GLY A 450 -11.16 -18.28 -19.16
C GLY A 450 -11.31 -19.45 -18.20
N ARG A 451 -11.68 -19.17 -16.95
CA ARG A 451 -11.90 -20.18 -15.91
C ARG A 451 -13.01 -21.19 -16.30
N THR A 452 -14.11 -20.73 -16.89
CA THR A 452 -15.19 -21.62 -17.35
C THR A 452 -14.79 -22.56 -18.49
N ARG A 453 -13.66 -22.30 -19.16
CA ARG A 453 -13.13 -23.13 -20.26
C ARG A 453 -12.12 -24.18 -19.80
N LEU A 454 -11.69 -24.14 -18.56
CA LEU A 454 -10.78 -25.12 -17.98
C LEU A 454 -11.53 -26.36 -17.51
N SER A 455 -10.92 -27.54 -17.70
CA SER A 455 -11.33 -28.73 -16.98
C SER A 455 -10.81 -28.70 -15.57
N ASP A 456 -11.45 -29.39 -14.63
CA ASP A 456 -11.05 -29.45 -13.21
C ASP A 456 -9.59 -29.87 -13.05
N SER A 457 -9.14 -30.90 -13.80
CA SER A 457 -7.74 -31.34 -13.77
C SER A 457 -6.77 -30.27 -14.26
N ARG A 458 -7.10 -29.55 -15.33
CA ARG A 458 -6.23 -28.49 -15.85
C ARG A 458 -6.19 -27.28 -14.92
N ALA A 459 -7.32 -26.96 -14.30
CA ALA A 459 -7.40 -25.91 -13.29
C ALA A 459 -6.51 -26.25 -12.08
N ALA A 460 -6.59 -27.49 -11.55
CA ALA A 460 -5.74 -27.94 -10.45
C ALA A 460 -4.23 -27.87 -10.77
N ASP A 461 -3.81 -28.29 -11.99
CA ASP A 461 -2.43 -28.17 -12.44
C ASP A 461 -1.94 -26.72 -12.46
N LEU A 462 -2.79 -25.80 -12.96
CA LEU A 462 -2.48 -24.38 -13.04
C LEU A 462 -2.46 -23.74 -11.65
N PHE A 463 -3.38 -24.08 -10.74
CA PHE A 463 -3.34 -23.63 -9.34
C PHE A 463 -2.08 -24.09 -8.63
N ALA A 464 -1.65 -25.34 -8.84
CA ALA A 464 -0.40 -25.83 -8.26
C ALA A 464 0.82 -25.11 -8.85
N ALA A 465 0.82 -24.79 -10.14
CA ALA A 465 1.90 -24.02 -10.76
C ALA A 465 1.95 -22.58 -10.23
N HIS A 466 0.79 -21.91 -10.12
CA HIS A 466 0.65 -20.58 -9.55
C HIS A 466 1.18 -20.53 -8.10
N ALA A 467 0.72 -21.43 -7.25
CA ALA A 467 1.13 -21.48 -5.85
C ALA A 467 2.64 -21.71 -5.71
N ARG A 468 3.22 -22.60 -6.50
CA ARG A 468 4.69 -22.85 -6.50
C ARG A 468 5.48 -21.64 -6.98
N HIS A 469 5.01 -20.93 -8.01
CA HIS A 469 5.67 -19.73 -8.50
C HIS A 469 5.72 -18.66 -7.40
N PHE A 470 4.55 -18.29 -6.85
CA PHE A 470 4.50 -17.26 -5.81
C PHE A 470 5.22 -17.64 -4.51
N ALA A 471 5.30 -18.94 -4.17
CA ALA A 471 6.11 -19.39 -3.05
C ALA A 471 7.62 -19.25 -3.32
N ALA A 472 8.05 -19.50 -4.56
CA ALA A 472 9.45 -19.30 -4.96
C ALA A 472 9.83 -17.81 -4.96
N GLU A 473 8.95 -16.95 -5.53
CA GLU A 473 9.14 -15.49 -5.54
C GLU A 473 9.14 -14.90 -4.13
N ALA A 474 8.27 -15.38 -3.22
CA ALA A 474 8.30 -14.99 -1.82
C ALA A 474 9.67 -15.29 -1.17
N GLY A 475 10.32 -16.39 -1.52
CA GLY A 475 11.68 -16.71 -1.08
C GLY A 475 12.75 -15.74 -1.62
N VAL A 476 12.58 -15.27 -2.87
CA VAL A 476 13.43 -14.21 -3.45
C VAL A 476 13.20 -12.90 -2.70
N VAL A 477 11.94 -12.52 -2.46
CA VAL A 477 11.58 -11.32 -1.69
C VAL A 477 12.21 -11.37 -0.30
N GLU A 478 12.10 -12.49 0.43
CA GLU A 478 12.74 -12.64 1.74
C GLU A 478 14.25 -12.33 1.68
N THR A 479 14.93 -12.82 0.66
CA THR A 479 16.38 -12.60 0.49
C THR A 479 16.68 -11.14 0.18
N GLU A 480 15.98 -10.54 -0.76
CA GLU A 480 16.17 -9.15 -1.19
C GLU A 480 15.79 -8.10 -0.12
N LEU A 481 14.84 -8.43 0.78
CA LEU A 481 14.51 -7.59 1.93
C LEU A 481 15.70 -7.38 2.89
N HIS A 482 16.70 -8.24 2.86
CA HIS A 482 17.92 -8.13 3.68
C HIS A 482 19.10 -7.50 2.92
N GLY A 483 18.84 -6.83 1.80
CA GLY A 483 19.86 -6.24 0.93
C GLY A 483 19.45 -4.89 0.34
N PRO A 484 20.24 -4.41 -0.63
CA PRO A 484 19.95 -3.13 -1.30
C PRO A 484 18.69 -3.15 -2.18
N GLY A 485 18.18 -4.35 -2.52
CA GLY A 485 16.95 -4.57 -3.30
C GLY A 485 15.64 -4.41 -2.51
N GLU A 486 15.71 -4.13 -1.21
CA GLU A 486 14.58 -4.10 -0.28
C GLU A 486 13.35 -3.31 -0.79
N GLY A 487 13.57 -2.10 -1.32
CA GLY A 487 12.46 -1.26 -1.79
C GLY A 487 11.71 -1.87 -2.98
N ALA A 488 12.43 -2.47 -3.93
CA ALA A 488 11.84 -3.15 -5.08
C ALA A 488 11.10 -4.44 -4.66
N ALA A 489 11.69 -5.22 -3.74
CA ALA A 489 11.09 -6.42 -3.20
C ALA A 489 9.78 -6.11 -2.44
N SER A 490 9.76 -5.07 -1.61
CA SER A 490 8.56 -4.61 -0.90
C SER A 490 7.47 -4.17 -1.87
N ALA A 491 7.82 -3.39 -2.90
CA ALA A 491 6.88 -2.93 -3.92
C ALA A 491 6.28 -4.09 -4.73
N TRP A 492 7.11 -5.08 -5.10
CA TRP A 492 6.64 -6.28 -5.80
C TRP A 492 5.67 -7.08 -4.93
N ALA A 493 5.97 -7.28 -3.65
CA ALA A 493 5.13 -8.03 -2.72
C ALA A 493 3.77 -7.34 -2.50
N ASP A 494 3.74 -6.00 -2.32
CA ASP A 494 2.49 -5.23 -2.23
C ASP A 494 1.66 -5.35 -3.53
N ALA A 495 2.29 -5.21 -4.71
CA ALA A 495 1.62 -5.31 -6.00
C ALA A 495 1.10 -6.72 -6.30
N SER A 496 1.72 -7.75 -5.71
CA SER A 496 1.38 -9.16 -5.93
C SER A 496 0.56 -9.78 -4.79
N LEU A 497 0.13 -8.97 -3.80
CA LEU A 497 -0.51 -9.46 -2.57
C LEU A 497 -1.79 -10.28 -2.84
N ALA A 498 -2.59 -9.90 -3.85
CA ALA A 498 -3.78 -10.66 -4.25
C ALA A 498 -3.43 -12.08 -4.72
N ASP A 499 -2.36 -12.22 -5.50
CA ASP A 499 -1.88 -13.52 -5.99
C ASP A 499 -1.17 -14.32 -4.90
N LEU A 500 -0.46 -13.67 -3.96
CA LEU A 500 0.10 -14.33 -2.78
C LEU A 500 -0.99 -14.92 -1.87
N ARG A 501 -2.10 -14.20 -1.66
CA ARG A 501 -3.29 -14.72 -0.96
C ARG A 501 -3.89 -15.92 -1.68
N ALA A 502 -4.06 -15.82 -3.00
CA ALA A 502 -4.57 -16.93 -3.82
C ALA A 502 -3.63 -18.14 -3.77
N ALA A 503 -2.33 -17.92 -3.87
CA ALA A 503 -1.31 -18.98 -3.78
C ALA A 503 -1.34 -19.71 -2.45
N GLN A 504 -1.43 -18.98 -1.33
CA GLN A 504 -1.53 -19.54 0.01
C GLN A 504 -2.79 -20.42 0.14
N ARG A 505 -3.96 -19.90 -0.28
CA ARG A 505 -5.21 -20.66 -0.26
C ARG A 505 -5.14 -21.91 -1.12
N PHE A 506 -4.69 -21.81 -2.37
CA PHE A 506 -4.59 -22.95 -3.28
C PHE A 506 -3.63 -24.02 -2.73
N ALA A 507 -2.48 -23.61 -2.18
CA ALA A 507 -1.54 -24.54 -1.59
C ALA A 507 -2.14 -25.29 -0.38
N LEU A 508 -2.91 -24.58 0.46
CA LEU A 508 -3.60 -25.15 1.62
C LEU A 508 -4.70 -26.13 1.20
N GLU A 509 -5.55 -25.76 0.23
CA GLU A 509 -6.61 -26.61 -0.32
C GLU A 509 -6.06 -27.88 -0.99
N LEU A 510 -4.91 -27.79 -1.64
CA LEU A 510 -4.21 -28.92 -2.27
C LEU A 510 -3.43 -29.78 -1.27
N GLY A 511 -3.39 -29.40 0.01
CA GLY A 511 -2.58 -30.08 1.02
C GLY A 511 -1.08 -30.01 0.78
N SER A 512 -0.60 -28.97 0.06
CA SER A 512 0.81 -28.78 -0.27
C SER A 512 1.53 -28.06 0.86
N PHE A 513 1.85 -28.77 1.94
CA PHE A 513 2.42 -28.21 3.18
C PHE A 513 3.71 -27.42 2.94
N ASP A 514 4.67 -27.97 2.19
CA ASP A 514 5.93 -27.29 1.91
C ASP A 514 5.73 -25.94 1.23
N VAL A 515 4.80 -25.87 0.27
CA VAL A 515 4.48 -24.63 -0.45
C VAL A 515 3.78 -23.63 0.47
N THR A 516 2.78 -24.10 1.25
CA THR A 516 2.05 -23.26 2.21
C THR A 516 2.99 -22.66 3.24
N PHE A 517 3.80 -23.49 3.87
CA PHE A 517 4.71 -23.07 4.95
C PHE A 517 5.87 -22.24 4.44
N GLY A 518 6.43 -22.60 3.28
CA GLY A 518 7.49 -21.83 2.64
C GLY A 518 7.01 -20.41 2.30
N LEU A 519 5.83 -20.29 1.69
CA LEU A 519 5.21 -19.01 1.35
C LEU A 519 5.00 -18.14 2.60
N ILE A 520 4.33 -18.69 3.62
CA ILE A 520 4.02 -17.96 4.85
C ILE A 520 5.31 -17.49 5.53
N GLY A 521 6.30 -18.40 5.66
CA GLY A 521 7.56 -18.10 6.32
C GLY A 521 8.38 -17.03 5.62
N SER A 522 8.40 -17.05 4.29
CA SER A 522 9.14 -16.08 3.49
C SER A 522 8.50 -14.69 3.51
N MET A 523 7.20 -14.60 3.78
CA MET A 523 6.50 -13.31 3.84
C MET A 523 6.55 -12.63 5.22
N ARG A 524 7.17 -13.23 6.24
CA ARG A 524 7.17 -12.71 7.62
C ARG A 524 7.78 -11.31 7.75
N GLU A 525 8.95 -11.08 7.14
CA GLU A 525 9.63 -9.78 7.21
C GLU A 525 8.86 -8.69 6.43
N PHE A 526 8.29 -9.05 5.27
CA PHE A 526 7.41 -8.18 4.54
C PHE A 526 6.19 -7.81 5.38
N ALA A 527 5.53 -8.79 6.02
CA ALA A 527 4.37 -8.58 6.88
C ALA A 527 4.62 -7.52 7.96
N MET A 528 5.80 -7.57 8.58
CA MET A 528 6.21 -6.59 9.59
C MET A 528 6.48 -5.22 9.00
N ARG A 529 7.34 -5.14 7.99
CA ARG A 529 7.82 -3.89 7.42
C ARG A 529 6.69 -3.10 6.75
N ALA A 530 5.82 -3.80 6.02
CA ALA A 530 4.68 -3.20 5.33
C ALA A 530 3.40 -3.14 6.17
N MET A 531 3.41 -3.63 7.43
CA MET A 531 2.24 -3.76 8.31
C MET A 531 1.12 -4.61 7.67
N ARG A 532 1.48 -5.70 6.96
CA ARG A 532 0.54 -6.65 6.33
C ARG A 532 0.31 -7.84 7.26
N TYR A 533 -0.28 -7.61 8.40
CA TYR A 533 -0.40 -8.58 9.49
C TYR A 533 -1.34 -9.76 9.20
N GLU A 534 -2.10 -9.70 8.11
CA GLU A 534 -2.86 -10.85 7.59
C GLU A 534 -1.99 -12.10 7.35
N VAL A 535 -0.69 -11.94 7.05
CA VAL A 535 0.24 -13.06 6.88
C VAL A 535 0.39 -13.86 8.17
N PHE A 536 0.30 -13.22 9.34
CA PHE A 536 0.29 -13.93 10.63
C PHE A 536 -1.00 -14.70 10.85
N ALA A 537 -2.15 -14.19 10.34
CA ALA A 537 -3.42 -14.93 10.35
C ALA A 537 -3.38 -16.15 9.41
N TRP A 538 -2.62 -16.10 8.31
CA TRP A 538 -2.39 -17.28 7.46
C TRP A 538 -1.69 -18.39 8.25
N ALA A 539 -0.74 -18.06 9.14
CA ALA A 539 -0.09 -19.05 10.01
C ALA A 539 -1.08 -19.67 11.00
N ASP A 540 -1.98 -18.87 11.59
CA ASP A 540 -3.05 -19.38 12.45
C ASP A 540 -3.95 -20.35 11.68
N THR A 541 -4.43 -19.97 10.50
CA THR A 541 -5.29 -20.80 9.65
C THR A 541 -4.60 -22.10 9.24
N ALA A 542 -3.33 -22.03 8.82
CA ALA A 542 -2.55 -23.20 8.45
C ALA A 542 -2.40 -24.18 9.61
N CYS A 543 -2.05 -23.69 10.82
CA CYS A 543 -1.94 -24.55 12.00
C CYS A 543 -3.28 -25.18 12.41
N HIS A 544 -4.40 -24.47 12.32
CA HIS A 544 -5.73 -25.02 12.62
C HIS A 544 -6.15 -26.09 11.62
N THR A 545 -5.90 -25.87 10.33
CA THR A 545 -6.30 -26.81 9.26
C THR A 545 -5.49 -28.09 9.30
N LEU A 546 -4.23 -28.01 9.66
CA LEU A 546 -3.27 -29.11 9.54
C LEU A 546 -3.06 -29.89 10.86
N GLY A 547 -3.53 -29.37 11.98
CA GLY A 547 -3.43 -30.03 13.31
C GLY A 547 -2.03 -30.06 13.89
N GLU A 548 -1.74 -31.04 14.75
CA GLU A 548 -0.41 -31.27 15.33
C GLU A 548 0.58 -31.68 14.24
N LEU A 549 1.57 -30.84 13.99
CA LEU A 549 2.50 -31.00 12.89
C LEU A 549 3.88 -31.48 13.37
N ASP A 550 4.20 -32.66 12.98
CA ASP A 550 5.57 -33.19 12.97
C ASP A 550 6.27 -32.74 11.67
N HIS A 551 6.35 -31.41 11.46
CA HIS A 551 6.89 -30.80 10.25
C HIS A 551 8.04 -29.86 10.58
N PRO A 552 9.14 -29.86 9.81
CA PRO A 552 10.32 -29.01 10.11
C PRO A 552 10.01 -27.51 10.20
N LEU A 553 8.98 -27.02 9.51
CA LEU A 553 8.58 -25.61 9.54
C LEU A 553 7.53 -25.26 10.61
N ALA A 554 7.05 -26.24 11.40
CA ALA A 554 6.08 -26.00 12.47
C ALA A 554 6.57 -24.98 13.53
N PRO A 555 7.85 -25.01 13.99
CA PRO A 555 8.36 -24.01 14.92
C PRO A 555 8.28 -22.59 14.36
N MET A 556 8.61 -22.41 13.07
CA MET A 556 8.54 -21.11 12.43
C MET A 556 7.10 -20.55 12.39
N LEU A 557 6.12 -21.39 12.01
CA LEU A 557 4.71 -20.97 12.00
C LEU A 557 4.22 -20.61 13.40
N THR A 558 4.58 -21.41 14.41
CA THR A 558 4.24 -21.14 15.82
C THR A 558 4.88 -19.83 16.27
N GLY A 559 6.13 -19.56 15.87
CA GLY A 559 6.81 -18.29 16.12
C GLY A 559 6.13 -17.09 15.43
N MET A 560 5.61 -17.26 14.22
CA MET A 560 4.84 -16.24 13.54
C MET A 560 3.51 -15.96 14.25
N ARG A 561 2.83 -16.98 14.76
CA ARG A 561 1.63 -16.83 15.60
C ARG A 561 1.94 -16.08 16.89
N ALA A 562 3.07 -16.41 17.54
CA ALA A 562 3.55 -15.69 18.73
C ALA A 562 3.76 -14.20 18.43
N TYR A 563 4.39 -13.91 17.29
CA TYR A 563 4.63 -12.55 16.85
C TYR A 563 3.32 -11.81 16.51
N GLY A 564 2.39 -12.47 15.83
CA GLY A 564 1.05 -11.95 15.56
C GLY A 564 0.28 -11.63 16.86
N ALA A 565 0.36 -12.50 17.85
CA ALA A 565 -0.24 -12.27 19.19
C ALA A 565 0.37 -11.03 19.88
N TRP A 566 1.70 -10.85 19.77
CA TRP A 566 2.36 -9.63 20.28
C TRP A 566 1.84 -8.36 19.58
N VAL A 567 1.74 -8.35 18.27
CA VAL A 567 1.19 -7.22 17.49
C VAL A 567 -0.23 -6.88 17.96
N ARG A 568 -1.07 -7.88 18.17
CA ARG A 568 -2.45 -7.70 18.68
C ARG A 568 -2.56 -7.31 20.14
N GLY A 569 -1.43 -7.20 20.88
CA GLY A 569 -1.41 -6.92 22.32
C GLY A 569 -1.84 -8.09 23.20
N GLU A 570 -1.81 -9.33 22.67
CA GLU A 570 -2.14 -10.57 23.38
C GLU A 570 -0.89 -11.15 24.07
N PHE A 571 -0.34 -10.38 25.01
CA PHE A 571 0.99 -10.63 25.57
C PHE A 571 1.15 -12.02 26.22
N ASP A 572 0.16 -12.48 26.99
CA ASP A 572 0.18 -13.83 27.59
C ASP A 572 0.23 -14.92 26.54
N LEU A 573 -0.58 -14.79 25.49
CA LEU A 573 -0.60 -15.74 24.37
C LEU A 573 0.72 -15.68 23.58
N ALA A 574 1.28 -14.49 23.41
CA ALA A 574 2.57 -14.31 22.72
C ALA A 574 3.70 -15.03 23.48
N ILE A 575 3.76 -14.89 24.79
CA ILE A 575 4.72 -15.61 25.65
C ILE A 575 4.51 -17.12 25.54
N GLN A 576 3.29 -17.61 25.68
CA GLN A 576 2.95 -19.03 25.60
C GLN A 576 3.39 -19.63 24.25
N LEU A 577 3.06 -18.97 23.15
CA LEU A 577 3.43 -19.44 21.80
C LEU A 577 4.93 -19.35 21.52
N ALA A 578 5.62 -18.34 22.07
CA ALA A 578 7.07 -18.24 21.96
C ALA A 578 7.77 -19.40 22.70
N GLU A 579 7.33 -19.74 23.92
CA GLU A 579 7.86 -20.91 24.64
C GLU A 579 7.53 -22.22 23.93
N GLU A 580 6.36 -22.33 23.32
CA GLU A 580 5.98 -23.48 22.48
C GLU A 580 6.90 -23.58 21.27
N THR A 581 7.22 -22.47 20.62
CA THR A 581 8.19 -22.42 19.50
C THR A 581 9.53 -23.01 19.92
N ARG A 582 10.09 -22.60 21.06
CA ARG A 582 11.33 -23.14 21.62
C ARG A 582 11.25 -24.63 21.93
N ARG A 583 10.09 -25.08 22.41
CA ARG A 583 9.85 -26.49 22.71
C ARG A 583 9.90 -27.31 21.42
N LEU A 584 9.23 -26.85 20.35
CA LEU A 584 9.20 -27.51 19.05
C LEU A 584 10.59 -27.51 18.36
N GLU A 585 11.34 -26.40 18.42
CA GLU A 585 12.71 -26.32 17.89
C GLU A 585 13.61 -27.35 18.54
N ARG A 586 13.52 -27.52 19.86
CA ARG A 586 14.31 -28.58 20.57
C ARG A 586 13.83 -29.99 20.24
N GLN A 587 12.52 -30.22 20.19
CA GLN A 587 11.92 -31.52 19.89
C GLN A 587 12.31 -32.02 18.50
N LEU A 588 12.27 -31.13 17.52
CA LEU A 588 12.58 -31.44 16.12
C LEU A 588 14.07 -31.29 15.78
N SER A 589 14.91 -30.90 16.74
CA SER A 589 16.33 -30.60 16.55
C SER A 589 16.60 -29.60 15.44
N ILE A 590 15.77 -28.55 15.36
CA ILE A 590 15.86 -27.48 14.37
C ILE A 590 16.62 -26.30 14.98
N PHE A 591 17.50 -25.70 14.17
CA PHE A 591 18.21 -24.48 14.59
C PHE A 591 17.19 -23.35 14.85
N PRO A 592 17.29 -22.64 16.02
CA PRO A 592 16.32 -21.62 16.40
C PRO A 592 16.16 -20.52 15.35
N SER A 593 14.90 -20.25 14.99
CA SER A 593 14.55 -19.18 14.04
C SER A 593 14.83 -17.77 14.60
N GLY A 594 14.84 -17.62 15.92
CA GLY A 594 14.96 -16.38 16.65
C GLY A 594 13.64 -15.62 16.83
N LEU A 595 12.53 -16.15 16.29
CA LEU A 595 11.22 -15.54 16.45
C LEU A 595 10.74 -15.61 17.92
N ALA A 596 11.01 -16.71 18.61
CA ALA A 596 10.67 -16.85 20.03
C ALA A 596 11.39 -15.81 20.89
N GLU A 597 12.72 -15.69 20.73
CA GLU A 597 13.53 -14.73 21.47
C GLU A 597 13.12 -13.28 21.16
N ARG A 598 12.86 -12.97 19.88
CA ARG A 598 12.42 -11.65 19.43
C ARG A 598 11.05 -11.29 20.05
N THR A 599 10.10 -12.22 20.04
CA THR A 599 8.77 -12.02 20.65
C THR A 599 8.89 -11.82 22.15
N LEU A 600 9.65 -12.67 22.84
CA LEU A 600 9.86 -12.56 24.29
C LEU A 600 10.54 -11.24 24.66
N ALA A 601 11.60 -10.84 23.96
CA ALA A 601 12.24 -9.55 24.23
C ALA A 601 11.25 -8.38 24.08
N ASN A 602 10.48 -8.35 23.00
CA ASN A 602 9.47 -7.30 22.76
C ASN A 602 8.41 -7.26 23.86
N VAL A 603 7.83 -8.43 24.22
CA VAL A 603 6.78 -8.49 25.26
C VAL A 603 7.33 -8.11 26.62
N LEU A 604 8.48 -8.66 27.01
CA LEU A 604 9.06 -8.46 28.33
C LEU A 604 9.50 -7.00 28.56
N TYR A 605 9.92 -6.30 27.52
CA TYR A 605 10.15 -4.86 27.60
C TYR A 605 8.84 -4.08 27.88
N ILE A 606 7.70 -4.52 27.33
CA ILE A 606 6.40 -3.86 27.55
C ILE A 606 5.88 -4.15 28.97
N VAL A 607 5.99 -5.37 29.47
CA VAL A 607 5.48 -5.78 30.78
C VAL A 607 6.45 -5.51 31.95
N ASP A 608 7.45 -4.66 31.74
CA ASP A 608 8.44 -4.18 32.73
C ASP A 608 9.35 -5.26 33.36
N ASP A 609 9.62 -6.35 32.63
CA ASP A 609 10.70 -7.27 32.95
C ASP A 609 11.94 -6.97 32.11
N SER A 610 12.46 -5.75 32.24
CA SER A 610 13.60 -5.26 31.42
C SER A 610 14.86 -6.12 31.59
N LYS A 611 15.06 -6.73 32.76
CA LYS A 611 16.21 -7.61 33.02
C LYS A 611 16.13 -8.89 32.22
N THR A 612 14.98 -9.56 32.21
CA THR A 612 14.77 -10.77 31.40
C THR A 612 14.75 -10.44 29.91
N ALA A 613 14.11 -9.32 29.53
CA ALA A 613 14.09 -8.83 28.14
C ALA A 613 15.53 -8.60 27.60
N HIS A 614 16.40 -7.99 28.43
CA HIS A 614 17.79 -7.77 28.06
C HIS A 614 18.54 -9.09 27.91
N ALA A 615 18.34 -10.08 28.78
CA ALA A 615 18.93 -11.40 28.66
C ALA A 615 18.50 -12.11 27.35
N GLU A 616 17.22 -11.97 26.95
CA GLU A 616 16.73 -12.50 25.69
C GLU A 616 17.34 -11.77 24.45
N ALA A 617 17.58 -10.47 24.54
CA ALA A 617 18.25 -9.71 23.49
C ALA A 617 19.73 -10.16 23.32
N LEU A 618 20.45 -10.40 24.42
CA LEU A 618 21.82 -10.96 24.35
C LEU A 618 21.83 -12.36 23.75
N ARG A 619 20.87 -13.21 24.11
CA ARG A 619 20.72 -14.54 23.51
C ARG A 619 20.48 -14.48 22.01
N GLN A 620 19.73 -13.49 21.51
CA GLN A 620 19.56 -13.28 20.08
C GLN A 620 20.89 -12.98 19.38
N ILE A 621 21.83 -12.26 20.01
CA ILE A 621 23.16 -12.03 19.44
C ILE A 621 23.89 -13.36 19.25
N GLU A 622 23.92 -14.23 20.27
CA GLU A 622 24.56 -15.54 20.18
C GLU A 622 23.99 -16.38 19.01
N LEU A 623 22.64 -16.49 18.93
CA LEU A 623 21.98 -17.25 17.88
C LEU A 623 22.20 -16.64 16.48
N ALA A 624 22.28 -15.31 16.38
CA ALA A 624 22.53 -14.63 15.11
C ALA A 624 23.97 -14.83 14.64
N GLU A 625 24.95 -14.84 15.56
CA GLU A 625 26.34 -15.16 15.27
C GLU A 625 26.51 -16.60 14.78
N GLU A 626 25.89 -17.56 15.47
CA GLU A 626 25.90 -18.99 15.06
C GLU A 626 25.25 -19.21 13.70
N SER A 627 24.14 -18.46 13.38
CA SER A 627 23.47 -18.55 12.08
C SER A 627 24.24 -17.90 10.94
N GLY A 628 25.16 -16.98 11.23
CA GLY A 628 25.83 -16.14 10.24
C GLY A 628 24.94 -15.11 9.54
N ASN A 629 23.69 -14.91 9.98
CA ASN A 629 22.75 -13.95 9.39
C ASN A 629 23.01 -12.53 9.89
N LEU A 630 23.54 -11.68 9.02
CA LEU A 630 23.98 -10.33 9.38
C LEU A 630 22.82 -9.42 9.78
N SER A 631 21.71 -9.44 9.06
CA SER A 631 20.53 -8.59 9.38
C SER A 631 19.92 -8.99 10.73
N ARG A 632 19.87 -10.30 11.03
CA ARG A 632 19.45 -10.80 12.34
C ARG A 632 20.41 -10.33 13.45
N LEU A 633 21.71 -10.33 13.19
CA LEU A 633 22.72 -9.85 14.14
C LEU A 633 22.61 -8.34 14.38
N ILE A 634 22.39 -7.55 13.34
CA ILE A 634 22.15 -6.10 13.43
C ILE A 634 20.93 -5.83 14.32
N HIS A 635 19.84 -6.53 14.07
CA HIS A 635 18.60 -6.40 14.84
C HIS A 635 18.77 -6.81 16.32
N ALA A 636 19.53 -7.87 16.57
CA ALA A 636 19.88 -8.30 17.94
C ALA A 636 20.75 -7.26 18.66
N CYS A 637 21.74 -6.69 17.99
CA CYS A 637 22.54 -5.57 18.52
C CYS A 637 21.68 -4.33 18.84
N TYR A 638 20.68 -4.02 17.99
CA TYR A 638 19.73 -2.93 18.24
C TYR A 638 18.98 -3.15 19.56
N PHE A 639 18.35 -4.30 19.76
CA PHE A 639 17.62 -4.60 20.99
C PHE A 639 18.51 -4.61 22.22
N ALA A 640 19.70 -5.18 22.13
CA ALA A 640 20.66 -5.20 23.23
C ALA A 640 21.15 -3.78 23.58
N ALA A 641 21.36 -2.91 22.57
CA ALA A 641 21.74 -1.51 22.79
C ALA A 641 20.63 -0.74 23.51
N VAL A 642 19.35 -0.95 23.15
CA VAL A 642 18.20 -0.38 23.86
C VAL A 642 18.19 -0.85 25.30
N GLY A 643 18.42 -2.16 25.56
CA GLY A 643 18.50 -2.72 26.90
C GLY A 643 19.62 -2.11 27.74
N HIS A 644 20.83 -1.98 27.22
CA HIS A 644 21.93 -1.32 27.92
C HIS A 644 21.62 0.17 28.21
N SER A 645 21.04 0.89 27.26
CA SER A 645 20.67 2.29 27.43
C SER A 645 19.63 2.50 28.53
N SER A 646 18.63 1.60 28.64
CA SER A 646 17.61 1.66 29.69
C SER A 646 18.17 1.37 31.09
N HIS A 647 19.33 0.71 31.20
CA HIS A 647 20.05 0.52 32.46
C HIS A 647 21.13 1.55 32.73
N GLY A 648 21.32 2.53 31.82
CA GLY A 648 22.33 3.57 31.94
C GLY A 648 23.72 3.19 31.43
N ASP A 649 23.88 2.02 30.82
CA ASP A 649 25.13 1.48 30.29
C ASP A 649 25.39 1.99 28.86
N TYR A 650 25.53 3.32 28.73
CA TYR A 650 25.62 3.98 27.40
C TYR A 650 26.87 3.62 26.61
N ASP A 651 27.98 3.28 27.25
CA ASP A 651 29.23 2.94 26.56
C ASP A 651 29.12 1.56 25.90
N GLU A 652 28.49 0.57 26.54
CA GLU A 652 28.14 -0.75 25.99
C GLU A 652 27.11 -0.62 24.87
N ALA A 653 26.06 0.21 25.07
CA ALA A 653 25.09 0.50 24.03
C ALA A 653 25.75 1.09 22.77
N LYS A 654 26.64 2.04 22.93
CA LYS A 654 27.39 2.66 21.82
C LYS A 654 28.26 1.65 21.08
N ALA A 655 28.94 0.76 21.79
CA ALA A 655 29.76 -0.29 21.18
C ALA A 655 28.92 -1.23 20.30
N LEU A 656 27.70 -1.58 20.74
CA LEU A 656 26.75 -2.38 19.96
C LEU A 656 26.24 -1.64 18.73
N VAL A 657 25.95 -0.32 18.86
CA VAL A 657 25.55 0.53 17.73
C VAL A 657 26.66 0.61 16.68
N GLU A 658 27.91 0.82 17.09
CA GLU A 658 29.06 0.85 16.18
C GLU A 658 29.24 -0.49 15.45
N ARG A 659 29.12 -1.61 16.20
CA ARG A 659 29.14 -2.95 15.62
C ARG A 659 28.02 -3.15 14.59
N ALA A 660 26.78 -2.81 14.93
CA ALA A 660 25.64 -2.89 14.03
C ALA A 660 25.83 -2.04 12.78
N HIS A 661 26.43 -0.84 12.92
CA HIS A 661 26.69 0.07 11.80
C HIS A 661 27.68 -0.54 10.79
N GLU A 662 28.78 -1.15 11.27
CA GLU A 662 29.73 -1.82 10.38
C GLU A 662 29.12 -3.03 9.67
N LEU A 663 28.20 -3.76 10.32
CA LEU A 663 27.47 -4.84 9.69
C LEU A 663 26.45 -4.33 8.65
N ALA A 664 25.73 -3.23 8.95
CA ALA A 664 24.75 -2.63 8.05
C ALA A 664 25.38 -2.06 6.76
N LYS A 665 26.65 -1.61 6.81
CA LYS A 665 27.39 -1.27 5.59
C LYS A 665 27.61 -2.47 4.67
N ARG A 666 27.67 -3.67 5.23
CA ARG A 666 27.91 -4.92 4.46
C ARG A 666 26.62 -5.44 3.85
N THR A 667 25.49 -5.37 4.55
CA THR A 667 24.16 -5.75 4.01
C THR A 667 23.67 -4.72 3.01
N ALA A 668 24.00 -3.45 3.20
CA ALA A 668 23.48 -2.30 2.46
C ALA A 668 21.93 -2.25 2.42
N SER A 669 21.25 -2.94 3.36
CA SER A 669 19.81 -2.89 3.52
C SER A 669 19.41 -1.56 4.15
N PRO A 670 18.46 -0.81 3.55
CA PRO A 670 17.92 0.42 4.15
C PRO A 670 17.31 0.18 5.54
N THR A 671 16.59 -0.92 5.76
CA THR A 671 16.04 -1.26 7.09
C THR A 671 17.13 -1.51 8.13
N ASP A 672 18.22 -2.19 7.77
CA ASP A 672 19.34 -2.41 8.68
C ASP A 672 19.97 -1.07 9.07
N LEU A 673 20.16 -0.15 8.12
CA LEU A 673 20.64 1.21 8.37
C LEU A 673 19.68 2.01 9.25
N ALA A 674 18.37 1.93 8.98
CA ALA A 674 17.36 2.60 9.79
C ALA A 674 17.34 2.06 11.23
N SER A 675 17.51 0.74 11.43
CA SER A 675 17.57 0.10 12.75
C SER A 675 18.79 0.56 13.54
N VAL A 676 19.95 0.75 12.89
CA VAL A 676 21.15 1.32 13.52
C VAL A 676 20.90 2.74 13.99
N GLU A 677 20.20 3.56 13.19
CA GLU A 677 19.87 4.93 13.58
C GLU A 677 18.90 4.97 14.78
N VAL A 678 17.92 4.07 14.84
CA VAL A 678 17.05 3.94 16.02
C VAL A 678 17.88 3.55 17.25
N ALA A 679 18.76 2.56 17.12
CA ALA A 679 19.65 2.16 18.22
C ALA A 679 20.53 3.32 18.67
N ARG A 680 21.04 4.13 17.74
CA ARG A 680 21.82 5.35 18.03
C ARG A 680 20.99 6.35 18.81
N GLY A 681 19.72 6.57 18.42
CA GLY A 681 18.80 7.46 19.11
C GLY A 681 18.66 7.08 20.59
N PHE A 682 18.46 5.80 20.88
CA PHE A 682 18.37 5.30 22.26
C PHE A 682 19.70 5.33 23.02
N ALA A 683 20.83 5.14 22.34
CA ALA A 683 22.17 5.18 22.93
C ALA A 683 22.72 6.62 23.06
N SER A 684 22.01 7.65 22.62
CA SER A 684 22.43 9.04 22.69
C SER A 684 22.29 9.60 24.11
N ARG A 685 23.25 10.43 24.51
CA ARG A 685 23.24 11.13 25.81
C ARG A 685 22.54 12.49 25.76
N THR A 686 22.25 12.98 24.57
CA THR A 686 21.58 14.28 24.36
C THR A 686 20.33 14.10 23.50
N GLU A 687 19.31 14.92 23.79
CA GLU A 687 18.07 14.92 23.02
C GLU A 687 18.27 15.35 21.56
N ASP A 688 19.24 16.21 21.28
CA ASP A 688 19.55 16.66 19.91
C ASP A 688 20.08 15.51 19.04
N GLU A 689 21.03 14.72 19.55
CA GLU A 689 21.57 13.53 18.86
C GLU A 689 20.49 12.48 18.68
N ALA A 690 19.65 12.25 19.68
CA ALA A 690 18.55 11.30 19.61
C ALA A 690 17.51 11.72 18.55
N LEU A 691 17.10 12.99 18.54
CA LEU A 691 16.13 13.52 17.58
C LEU A 691 16.68 13.44 16.14
N GLU A 692 17.95 13.76 15.92
CA GLU A 692 18.60 13.62 14.62
C GLU A 692 18.58 12.14 14.17
N ALA A 693 18.96 11.22 15.03
CA ALA A 693 19.02 9.80 14.73
C ALA A 693 17.64 9.23 14.36
N PHE A 694 16.60 9.52 15.15
CA PHE A 694 15.23 9.07 14.82
C PHE A 694 14.70 9.71 13.54
N THR A 695 15.00 10.98 13.29
CA THR A 695 14.65 11.66 12.03
C THR A 695 15.30 11.00 10.83
N VAL A 696 16.60 10.68 10.92
CA VAL A 696 17.34 9.97 9.84
C VAL A 696 16.76 8.59 9.61
N SER A 697 16.49 7.83 10.69
CA SER A 697 15.86 6.50 10.60
C SER A 697 14.51 6.56 9.88
N GLY A 698 13.62 7.45 10.30
CA GLY A 698 12.29 7.60 9.70
C GLY A 698 12.35 7.92 8.19
N ARG A 699 13.30 8.77 7.77
CA ARG A 699 13.52 9.08 6.35
C ARG A 699 14.00 7.87 5.55
N ILE A 700 14.98 7.12 6.06
CA ILE A 700 15.51 5.92 5.41
C ILE A 700 14.40 4.88 5.27
N ALA A 701 13.69 4.60 6.36
CA ALA A 701 12.62 3.61 6.40
C ALA A 701 11.48 3.95 5.42
N ARG A 702 11.07 5.21 5.35
CA ARG A 702 10.06 5.69 4.40
C ARG A 702 10.47 5.45 2.95
N ALA A 703 11.71 5.80 2.60
CA ALA A 703 12.25 5.61 1.25
C ALA A 703 12.34 4.12 0.85
N ALA A 704 12.49 3.23 1.81
CA ALA A 704 12.53 1.78 1.62
C ALA A 704 11.16 1.10 1.64
N GLY A 705 10.08 1.81 1.95
CA GLY A 705 8.75 1.24 2.11
C GLY A 705 8.54 0.52 3.46
N ASN A 706 9.48 0.64 4.41
CA ASN A 706 9.32 0.08 5.76
C ASN A 706 8.44 0.99 6.62
N ARG A 707 7.12 0.75 6.55
CA ARG A 707 6.11 1.55 7.25
C ARG A 707 6.23 1.45 8.77
N TRP A 708 6.54 0.26 9.27
CA TRP A 708 6.67 0.01 10.71
C TRP A 708 7.81 0.82 11.34
N MET A 709 9.02 0.70 10.78
CA MET A 709 10.19 1.42 11.28
C MET A 709 10.04 2.93 11.12
N HIS A 710 9.41 3.38 10.03
CA HIS A 710 9.07 4.78 9.82
C HIS A 710 8.17 5.31 10.94
N ALA A 711 7.04 4.63 11.21
CA ALA A 711 6.09 5.05 12.23
C ALA A 711 6.71 5.02 13.64
N PHE A 712 7.52 4.00 13.94
CA PHE A 712 8.25 3.91 15.21
C PHE A 712 9.21 5.10 15.40
N ALA A 713 10.04 5.40 14.41
CA ALA A 713 10.99 6.51 14.47
C ALA A 713 10.29 7.88 14.61
N VAL A 714 9.14 8.08 13.92
CA VAL A 714 8.33 9.30 14.07
C VAL A 714 7.72 9.41 15.45
N THR A 715 7.25 8.31 16.03
CA THR A 715 6.74 8.30 17.42
C THR A 715 7.80 8.79 18.41
N GLU A 716 9.03 8.25 18.31
CA GLU A 716 10.13 8.65 19.20
C GLU A 716 10.56 10.10 19.01
N ALA A 717 10.72 10.53 17.75
CA ALA A 717 11.06 11.92 17.43
C ALA A 717 9.99 12.89 17.94
N SER A 718 8.71 12.57 17.77
CA SER A 718 7.59 13.41 18.21
C SER A 718 7.52 13.51 19.73
N GLY A 719 7.77 12.40 20.45
CA GLY A 719 7.88 12.41 21.92
C GLY A 719 8.99 13.34 22.43
N LEU A 720 10.16 13.34 21.78
CA LEU A 720 11.26 14.26 22.09
C LEU A 720 10.92 15.73 21.80
N LEU A 721 10.21 16.00 20.70
CA LEU A 721 9.76 17.37 20.38
C LEU A 721 8.79 17.90 21.45
N VAL A 722 7.87 17.05 21.92
CA VAL A 722 6.97 17.40 23.04
C VAL A 722 7.77 17.69 24.31
N SER A 723 8.76 16.86 24.68
CA SER A 723 9.59 17.09 25.87
C SER A 723 10.34 18.42 25.82
N ARG A 724 10.75 18.85 24.64
CA ARG A 724 11.44 20.13 24.37
C ARG A 724 10.51 21.35 24.33
N GLY A 725 9.20 21.16 24.39
CA GLY A 725 8.19 22.20 24.28
C GLY A 725 7.84 22.61 22.84
N GLU A 726 8.29 21.87 21.83
CA GLU A 726 7.91 22.05 20.43
C GLU A 726 6.53 21.37 20.16
N LEU A 727 5.50 21.87 20.87
CA LEU A 727 4.22 21.18 21.01
C LEU A 727 3.47 21.01 19.70
N GLY A 728 3.42 22.04 18.83
CA GLY A 728 2.69 21.97 17.57
C GLY A 728 3.14 20.81 16.70
N VAL A 729 4.45 20.68 16.47
CA VAL A 729 5.02 19.61 15.62
C VAL A 729 4.97 18.26 16.31
N GLY A 730 5.29 18.21 17.62
CA GLY A 730 5.28 16.97 18.41
C GLY A 730 3.89 16.39 18.52
N CYS A 731 2.87 17.20 18.83
CA CYS A 731 1.47 16.75 18.92
C CYS A 731 0.93 16.29 17.56
N ALA A 732 1.25 17.00 16.46
CA ALA A 732 0.87 16.58 15.12
C ALA A 732 1.42 15.19 14.77
N GLY A 733 2.71 14.96 15.01
CA GLY A 733 3.34 13.67 14.77
C GLY A 733 2.76 12.54 15.64
N LEU A 734 2.53 12.79 16.94
CA LEU A 734 1.89 11.80 17.80
C LEU A 734 0.45 11.50 17.38
N ALA A 735 -0.34 12.52 17.03
CA ALA A 735 -1.72 12.33 16.57
C ALA A 735 -1.78 11.47 15.31
N GLU A 736 -0.85 11.70 14.38
CA GLU A 736 -0.70 10.89 13.17
C GLU A 736 -0.35 9.43 13.50
N MET A 737 0.66 9.21 14.35
CA MET A 737 1.11 7.85 14.69
C MET A 737 0.06 7.08 15.51
N VAL A 738 -0.69 7.73 16.40
CA VAL A 738 -1.87 7.15 17.05
C VAL A 738 -2.83 6.59 15.99
N GLY A 739 -3.11 7.35 14.93
CA GLY A 739 -3.96 6.91 13.83
C GLY A 739 -3.34 5.78 13.00
N VAL A 740 -2.04 5.81 12.75
CA VAL A 740 -1.31 4.77 11.97
C VAL A 740 -1.36 3.43 12.69
N TRP A 741 -0.97 3.38 13.97
CA TRP A 741 -0.94 2.15 14.76
C TRP A 741 -2.35 1.58 15.00
N TYR A 742 -3.32 2.47 15.24
CA TYR A 742 -4.71 2.10 15.40
C TYR A 742 -5.25 1.41 14.14
N ARG A 743 -5.00 1.98 12.97
CA ARG A 743 -5.39 1.38 11.68
C ARG A 743 -4.67 0.05 11.42
N ALA A 744 -3.37 0.01 11.68
CA ALA A 744 -2.59 -1.21 11.50
C ALA A 744 -3.01 -2.35 12.45
N GLY A 745 -3.73 -2.05 13.54
CA GLY A 745 -4.04 -3.01 14.58
C GLY A 745 -2.81 -3.45 15.38
N ASP A 746 -1.75 -2.65 15.36
CA ASP A 746 -0.54 -2.89 16.14
C ASP A 746 -0.71 -2.30 17.55
N TRP A 747 -1.34 -3.07 18.40
CA TRP A 747 -1.64 -2.65 19.76
C TRP A 747 -0.42 -2.57 20.66
N SER A 748 0.64 -3.29 20.33
CA SER A 748 1.91 -3.16 21.03
C SER A 748 2.49 -1.75 20.85
N GLN A 749 2.51 -1.25 19.62
CA GLN A 749 3.00 0.08 19.31
C GLN A 749 1.97 1.18 19.62
N GLN A 750 0.69 0.86 19.56
CA GLN A 750 -0.36 1.76 19.98
C GLN A 750 -0.20 2.18 21.45
N TRP A 751 -0.04 1.23 22.36
CA TRP A 751 0.18 1.52 23.77
C TRP A 751 1.48 2.28 24.02
N HIS A 752 2.53 1.92 23.30
CA HIS A 752 3.79 2.64 23.34
C HIS A 752 3.61 4.12 22.93
N THR A 753 2.89 4.39 21.84
CA THR A 753 2.62 5.76 21.40
C THR A 753 1.72 6.51 22.37
N LEU A 754 0.68 5.87 22.90
CA LEU A 754 -0.23 6.45 23.89
C LEU A 754 0.49 6.86 25.18
N SER A 755 1.52 6.12 25.61
CA SER A 755 2.32 6.52 26.76
C SER A 755 3.08 7.85 26.51
N ARG A 756 3.49 8.15 25.26
CA ARG A 756 4.05 9.47 24.87
C ARG A 756 2.96 10.54 24.87
N CYS A 757 1.74 10.18 24.52
CA CYS A 757 0.62 11.12 24.49
C CYS A 757 0.22 11.62 25.90
N VAL A 758 0.47 10.86 26.97
CA VAL A 758 0.25 11.33 28.36
C VAL A 758 1.04 12.61 28.62
N ILE A 759 2.34 12.62 28.24
CA ILE A 759 3.20 13.81 28.39
C ILE A 759 2.68 14.96 27.53
N ALA A 760 2.26 14.66 26.29
CA ALA A 760 1.73 15.67 25.39
C ALA A 760 0.45 16.31 25.92
N LEU A 761 -0.49 15.50 26.42
CA LEU A 761 -1.77 15.95 27.01
C LEU A 761 -1.53 16.85 28.24
N ASP A 762 -0.60 16.49 29.12
CA ASP A 762 -0.21 17.34 30.25
C ASP A 762 0.30 18.69 29.77
N ARG A 763 1.21 18.71 28.79
CA ARG A 763 1.84 19.93 28.25
C ARG A 763 0.84 20.86 27.54
N ILE A 764 -0.22 20.33 26.93
CA ILE A 764 -1.29 21.14 26.31
C ILE A 764 -2.44 21.44 27.28
N GLY A 765 -2.32 21.07 28.57
CA GLY A 765 -3.29 21.37 29.62
C GLY A 765 -4.53 20.47 29.66
N GLN A 766 -4.52 19.32 28.98
CA GLN A 766 -5.60 18.31 28.97
C GLN A 766 -5.42 17.30 30.10
N VAL A 767 -5.33 17.81 31.32
CA VAL A 767 -4.94 17.04 32.53
C VAL A 767 -5.91 15.89 32.84
N ASP A 768 -7.23 16.13 32.79
CA ASP A 768 -8.23 15.10 33.08
C ASP A 768 -8.10 13.93 32.08
N LEU A 769 -7.96 14.25 30.80
CA LEU A 769 -7.78 13.23 29.74
C LEU A 769 -6.44 12.49 29.89
N ALA A 770 -5.38 13.16 30.32
CA ALA A 770 -4.08 12.52 30.58
C ALA A 770 -4.20 11.47 31.71
N ILE A 771 -4.95 11.75 32.79
CA ILE A 771 -5.17 10.81 33.90
C ILE A 771 -6.10 9.66 33.48
N GLU A 772 -7.16 9.94 32.73
CA GLU A 772 -8.01 8.88 32.15
C GLU A 772 -7.18 7.96 31.24
N LEU A 773 -6.33 8.53 30.37
CA LEU A 773 -5.44 7.74 29.51
C LEU A 773 -4.46 6.88 30.31
N LEU A 774 -3.91 7.38 31.43
CA LEU A 774 -3.10 6.57 32.34
C LEU A 774 -3.90 5.38 32.88
N GLY A 775 -5.14 5.60 33.36
CA GLY A 775 -6.01 4.51 33.86
C GLY A 775 -6.27 3.44 32.80
N ALA A 776 -6.50 3.84 31.54
CA ALA A 776 -6.65 2.91 30.42
C ALA A 776 -5.36 2.13 30.14
N ILE A 777 -4.22 2.81 30.07
CA ILE A 777 -2.92 2.20 29.87
C ILE A 777 -2.63 1.19 31.02
N GLU A 778 -2.80 1.54 32.28
CA GLU A 778 -2.56 0.65 33.42
C GLU A 778 -3.45 -0.61 33.43
N THR A 779 -4.64 -0.52 32.87
CA THR A 779 -5.59 -1.64 32.81
C THR A 779 -5.36 -2.57 31.62
N HIS A 780 -5.09 -2.01 30.44
CA HIS A 780 -5.11 -2.78 29.21
C HIS A 780 -3.72 -3.14 28.67
N ALA A 781 -2.68 -2.39 29.02
CA ALA A 781 -1.33 -2.65 28.55
C ALA A 781 -0.51 -3.56 29.50
N MET A 782 -1.06 -3.99 30.66
CA MET A 782 -0.34 -4.76 31.70
C MET A 782 0.98 -4.10 32.11
N LEU A 783 0.95 -2.87 32.48
CA LEU A 783 2.05 -1.94 32.45
C LEU A 783 3.26 -2.22 33.31
N GLY A 784 4.33 -2.43 32.56
CA GLY A 784 5.51 -1.59 32.73
C GLY A 784 5.50 -0.50 31.67
N VAL A 785 6.08 0.64 31.95
CA VAL A 785 6.26 1.68 30.94
C VAL A 785 7.24 1.12 29.93
N ALA A 786 6.83 1.02 28.62
CA ALA A 786 7.68 0.53 27.56
C ALA A 786 9.07 1.19 27.57
N PRO A 787 10.17 0.48 27.23
CA PRO A 787 11.50 1.02 27.32
C PRO A 787 11.58 2.29 26.48
N MET A 788 11.73 3.36 27.18
CA MET A 788 12.02 4.68 26.66
C MET A 788 13.50 4.90 26.77
N SER A 789 14.06 5.86 26.03
CA SER A 789 15.32 6.45 26.46
C SER A 789 15.17 6.76 27.97
N SER A 790 16.22 6.58 28.73
CA SER A 790 16.17 6.84 30.19
C SER A 790 15.53 8.20 30.51
N THR A 791 15.79 9.21 29.70
CA THR A 791 15.24 10.57 29.80
C THR A 791 13.72 10.61 29.63
N LEU A 792 13.18 9.91 28.62
CA LEU A 792 11.73 9.89 28.41
C LEU A 792 11.00 8.99 29.43
N HIS A 793 11.65 7.94 29.90
CA HIS A 793 11.13 7.09 30.98
C HIS A 793 11.01 7.90 32.29
N ASP A 794 12.09 8.57 32.69
CA ASP A 794 12.11 9.41 33.90
C ASP A 794 11.06 10.53 33.80
N LEU A 795 10.93 11.14 32.62
CA LEU A 795 9.93 12.17 32.37
C LEU A 795 8.51 11.62 32.46
N ALA A 796 8.22 10.46 31.88
CA ALA A 796 6.89 9.85 31.94
C ALA A 796 6.50 9.49 33.36
N PHE A 797 7.44 8.92 34.13
CA PHE A 797 7.23 8.61 35.56
C PHE A 797 7.03 9.87 36.39
N ALA A 798 7.84 10.90 36.18
CA ALA A 798 7.68 12.20 36.83
C ALA A 798 6.34 12.85 36.46
N THR A 799 5.95 12.85 35.20
CA THR A 799 4.66 13.38 34.72
C THR A 799 3.49 12.65 35.34
N ARG A 800 3.54 11.31 35.41
CA ARG A 800 2.51 10.50 36.09
C ARG A 800 2.34 10.92 37.55
N ASN A 801 3.43 11.00 38.30
CA ASN A 801 3.40 11.39 39.71
C ASN A 801 2.90 12.83 39.87
N GLN A 802 3.40 13.75 39.08
CA GLN A 802 2.96 15.15 39.06
C GLN A 802 1.46 15.28 38.79
N LEU A 803 0.93 14.57 37.80
CA LEU A 803 -0.50 14.59 37.45
C LEU A 803 -1.35 14.11 38.62
N ILE A 804 -0.97 12.99 39.23
CA ILE A 804 -1.71 12.43 40.38
C ILE A 804 -1.61 13.36 41.59
N ASP A 805 -0.42 13.89 41.90
CA ASP A 805 -0.19 14.77 43.07
C ASP A 805 -0.79 16.18 42.88
N SER A 806 -1.07 16.60 41.62
CA SER A 806 -1.64 17.92 41.32
C SER A 806 -3.13 18.03 41.58
N MET A 807 -3.80 16.92 41.84
CA MET A 807 -5.24 16.82 42.11
C MET A 807 -5.56 16.32 43.51
N ASP A 808 -6.83 16.51 43.91
CA ASP A 808 -7.39 15.78 45.04
C ASP A 808 -7.37 14.26 44.74
N GLY A 809 -6.89 13.46 45.68
CA GLY A 809 -6.72 12.01 45.49
C GLY A 809 -8.02 11.28 45.16
N GLU A 810 -9.18 11.76 45.61
CA GLU A 810 -10.49 11.22 45.26
C GLU A 810 -10.80 11.47 43.76
N ARG A 811 -10.54 12.68 43.29
CA ARG A 811 -10.74 13.04 41.88
C ARG A 811 -9.77 12.32 40.93
N ALA A 812 -8.50 12.18 41.31
CA ALA A 812 -7.52 11.40 40.53
C ALA A 812 -7.95 9.93 40.45
N GLY A 813 -8.44 9.35 41.56
CA GLY A 813 -8.97 7.97 41.58
C GLY A 813 -10.19 7.78 40.66
N GLU A 814 -11.12 8.75 40.65
CA GLU A 814 -12.28 8.73 39.76
C GLU A 814 -11.87 8.72 38.26
N LEU A 815 -10.92 9.58 37.88
CA LEU A 815 -10.43 9.69 36.46
C LEU A 815 -9.67 8.43 36.05
N LEU A 816 -8.81 7.87 36.91
CA LEU A 816 -8.15 6.59 36.64
C LEU A 816 -9.17 5.46 36.44
N ALA A 817 -10.19 5.38 37.30
CA ALA A 817 -11.26 4.38 37.18
C ALA A 817 -12.12 4.60 35.91
N ALA A 818 -12.37 5.86 35.55
CA ALA A 818 -13.07 6.20 34.32
C ALA A 818 -12.27 5.74 33.08
N GLY A 819 -10.96 5.99 33.08
CA GLY A 819 -10.06 5.50 32.01
C GLY A 819 -9.99 3.97 31.94
N ALA A 820 -9.90 3.30 33.12
CA ALA A 820 -9.87 1.83 33.19
C ALA A 820 -11.12 1.15 32.61
N THR A 821 -12.28 1.83 32.69
CA THR A 821 -13.58 1.31 32.22
C THR A 821 -14.01 1.88 30.87
N CYS A 822 -13.31 2.90 30.36
CA CYS A 822 -13.58 3.48 29.06
C CYS A 822 -13.28 2.47 27.97
N PRO A 823 -14.12 2.35 26.92
CA PRO A 823 -13.74 1.62 25.74
C PRO A 823 -12.41 2.13 25.17
N VAL A 824 -11.52 1.21 24.85
CA VAL A 824 -10.14 1.56 24.42
C VAL A 824 -10.16 2.46 23.18
N GLU A 825 -11.10 2.23 22.30
CA GLU A 825 -11.32 3.01 21.09
C GLU A 825 -11.65 4.48 21.39
N ASP A 826 -12.53 4.70 22.34
CA ASP A 826 -12.97 6.05 22.72
C ASP A 826 -11.81 6.87 23.31
N ILE A 827 -10.98 6.25 24.17
CA ILE A 827 -9.83 6.95 24.74
C ILE A 827 -8.76 7.24 23.69
N VAL A 828 -8.54 6.33 22.73
CA VAL A 828 -7.62 6.54 21.59
C VAL A 828 -8.08 7.72 20.72
N LEU A 829 -9.36 7.74 20.32
CA LEU A 829 -9.90 8.79 19.46
C LEU A 829 -9.95 10.16 20.17
N ARG A 830 -10.31 10.19 21.45
CA ARG A 830 -10.29 11.41 22.27
C ARG A 830 -8.87 11.96 22.41
N THR A 831 -7.89 11.08 22.64
CA THR A 831 -6.47 11.44 22.69
C THR A 831 -6.01 12.02 21.36
N GLN A 832 -6.28 11.33 20.24
CA GLN A 832 -5.90 11.81 18.91
C GLN A 832 -6.50 13.18 18.59
N ARG A 833 -7.79 13.38 18.87
CA ARG A 833 -8.48 14.64 18.64
C ARG A 833 -7.91 15.79 19.48
N ALA A 834 -7.65 15.56 20.78
CA ALA A 834 -7.06 16.56 21.63
C ALA A 834 -5.66 17.01 21.14
N LEU A 835 -4.87 16.10 20.59
CA LEU A 835 -3.57 16.41 20.00
C LEU A 835 -3.71 17.20 18.68
N ILE A 836 -4.68 16.88 17.82
CA ILE A 836 -4.97 17.63 16.59
C ILE A 836 -5.44 19.04 16.93
N ASP A 837 -6.34 19.21 17.91
CA ASP A 837 -6.87 20.52 18.31
C ASP A 837 -5.78 21.45 18.90
N ALA A 838 -4.63 20.91 19.30
CA ALA A 838 -3.50 21.65 19.84
C ALA A 838 -2.44 22.05 18.78
N THR A 839 -2.59 21.65 17.52
CA THR A 839 -1.70 21.97 16.39
C THR A 839 -2.22 23.12 15.56
#